data_e2e92f80d2cae1ab530dcac07ce6965b
#
_entry.id   e2e92f80d2cae1ab530dcac07ce6965b
#
_cell.length_a   1.000
_cell.length_b   1.000
_cell.length_c   1.000
_cell.angle_alpha   90.00
_cell.angle_beta   90.00
_cell.angle_gamma   90.00
#
_symmetry.space_group_name_H-M   'P 1'
#
loop_
_entity.id
_entity.type
_entity.pdbx_description
1 polymer ?
#
loop_
_entity_poly.entity_id
_entity_poly.type
_entity_poly.pdbx_seq_one_letter_code
_entity_poly.pdbx_strand_id
1 'polypeptide(L)'
;MKNRLILLDGNSLFNRAYFALPPLMNKDGFYTNAIYGFAMMLNNILENYEPTHMAIAFDLKAPTFRHKSYEDYKATRKGMSDELRMQVEPLKKMVDAYGITRVEFEGYEADDIIGTLSKLAENDGFEVMIVTGDKDALQLASQSTAVYITKKGITELERYTDAEVIEKYELTPLEFIDLKALMGDKSDNIKGVAGIGEKTGIKLIKEFKSVEGIYEHIDEIKGSLRTKLENDRESAFLSKKLATIVRDMPLEADMDELLVKSTDYERLSEMFREFEFTTLLNKLKKEQLGKEQPGKEQPGKDQQEPGREKQSADIERADIIYEYDRQWLDSVESADIIINMQAEKGEESNCPDIEKLYIKNANNIYVIDAENIDDAKAILENPSNRIIGHGLKNIYKALKKCGIRIANIFFDIEIAEYLIDSNNTNFTLEYLNNKYGLENFESLEEIIGKGKKELKLIFADKERLSAYFINSLYSIEGCYQMMGPEIEKQELSFVFNEIEMKLVRVLSDMEQEGFLVDTALLRRLSLQYEKEIAELESSIYSLAGEPFNINSPKQLGVILFDKLALPVIKKTKTGYSTNIEVLEALQGKHEIIEHIMEYRQITKLKSTYIDGLLGITNDKTGRIHTTFNQTIASTGRLSSSDPNLQNIPVRTERGRALREVFISKEGYLLIDSDYSQIELRILAHLANDEIMLDSFRKYEDIHTRTASEVFNVPLDEVTSELRSAAKAVNFGIVYGISDFGLSNNLGISKNEAKKYIETYLDKYVNIKAFLSDVVTEVERTGYSTTIFGRRRYIPELKAKNMMVRNFGKRLAMNTPIQGTAADIIKIAMIKVYEYLEESGADAKLILQVHDELILEAAQEQAESLKLKIKEIMEGVAELLVDLRVDIKTGKNWLETK
;
A
#
# COMPACT_ATOMS: atom_id res chain seq x y z
N MET A 1 34.18 -9.94 -25.85
CA MET A 1 32.95 -9.11 -25.71
C MET A 1 33.29 -7.70 -26.19
N LYS A 2 32.39 -6.98 -26.86
CA LYS A 2 32.59 -5.54 -27.11
C LYS A 2 32.59 -4.81 -25.77
N ASN A 3 33.51 -3.90 -25.57
CA ASN A 3 33.51 -3.06 -24.36
C ASN A 3 32.27 -2.18 -24.40
N ARG A 4 31.48 -2.21 -23.30
CA ARG A 4 30.25 -1.43 -23.15
C ARG A 4 30.36 -0.48 -21.97
N LEU A 5 30.21 0.82 -22.24
CA LEU A 5 30.13 1.85 -21.22
C LEU A 5 28.70 2.30 -20.99
N ILE A 6 28.25 2.27 -19.74
CA ILE A 6 26.96 2.85 -19.34
C ILE A 6 27.20 4.15 -18.55
N LEU A 7 26.59 5.24 -19.00
CA LEU A 7 26.65 6.55 -18.38
C LEU A 7 25.25 6.91 -17.81
N LEU A 8 25.17 7.19 -16.52
CA LEU A 8 23.92 7.58 -15.85
C LEU A 8 23.97 9.06 -15.46
N ASP A 9 22.87 9.76 -15.73
CA ASP A 9 22.58 11.07 -15.15
C ASP A 9 22.05 10.90 -13.73
N GLY A 10 22.92 11.03 -12.73
CA GLY A 10 22.62 10.77 -11.33
C GLY A 10 21.53 11.68 -10.79
N ASN A 11 21.59 12.98 -11.10
CA ASN A 11 20.61 13.94 -10.60
C ASN A 11 19.23 13.77 -11.22
N SER A 12 19.15 13.54 -12.52
CA SER A 12 17.91 13.33 -13.24
C SER A 12 17.20 12.06 -12.76
N LEU A 13 17.93 10.93 -12.68
CA LEU A 13 17.39 9.64 -12.23
C LEU A 13 17.00 9.67 -10.74
N PHE A 14 17.76 10.35 -9.90
CA PHE A 14 17.44 10.51 -8.48
C PHE A 14 16.15 11.32 -8.24
N ASN A 15 15.99 12.44 -8.94
CA ASN A 15 14.75 13.20 -8.94
C ASN A 15 13.59 12.36 -9.47
N ARG A 16 13.82 11.60 -10.54
CA ARG A 16 12.80 10.70 -11.11
C ARG A 16 12.33 9.67 -10.09
N ALA A 17 13.25 9.03 -9.38
CA ALA A 17 12.97 8.04 -8.34
C ALA A 17 12.12 8.66 -7.22
N TYR A 18 12.48 9.87 -6.76
CA TYR A 18 11.75 10.57 -5.71
C TYR A 18 10.29 10.83 -6.06
N PHE A 19 10.01 11.29 -7.29
CA PHE A 19 8.65 11.61 -7.71
C PHE A 19 7.85 10.43 -8.26
N ALA A 20 8.48 9.32 -8.57
CA ALA A 20 7.83 8.12 -9.06
C ALA A 20 7.25 7.24 -7.95
N LEU A 21 7.82 7.31 -6.75
CA LEU A 21 7.42 6.52 -5.59
C LEU A 21 6.71 7.39 -4.55
N PRO A 22 5.77 6.82 -3.79
CA PRO A 22 5.23 7.50 -2.62
C PRO A 22 6.35 7.77 -1.60
N PRO A 23 6.17 8.73 -0.68
CA PRO A 23 7.11 8.92 0.42
C PRO A 23 7.27 7.63 1.24
N LEU A 24 8.49 7.09 1.25
CA LEU A 24 8.89 5.95 2.08
C LEU A 24 9.82 6.49 3.17
N MET A 25 9.66 5.99 4.39
CA MET A 25 10.52 6.33 5.53
C MET A 25 10.89 5.06 6.27
N ASN A 26 12.12 5.02 6.80
CA ASN A 26 12.51 3.99 7.76
C ASN A 26 11.94 4.31 9.15
N LYS A 27 12.11 3.39 10.12
CA LYS A 27 11.65 3.53 11.51
C LYS A 27 12.13 4.81 12.22
N ASP A 28 13.25 5.38 11.79
CA ASP A 28 13.83 6.60 12.35
C ASP A 28 13.26 7.88 11.71
N GLY A 29 12.30 7.75 10.78
CA GLY A 29 11.66 8.85 10.06
C GLY A 29 12.55 9.45 8.95
N PHE A 30 13.59 8.71 8.52
CA PHE A 30 14.43 9.10 7.40
C PHE A 30 13.75 8.73 6.08
N TYR A 31 13.64 9.69 5.15
CA TYR A 31 13.07 9.44 3.82
C TYR A 31 14.01 8.59 2.97
N THR A 32 13.47 7.54 2.35
CA THR A 32 14.25 6.52 1.63
C THR A 32 13.77 6.27 0.20
N ASN A 33 12.64 6.85 -0.21
CA ASN A 33 11.99 6.56 -1.50
C ASN A 33 12.89 6.86 -2.71
N ALA A 34 13.69 7.94 -2.69
CA ALA A 34 14.57 8.25 -3.81
C ALA A 34 15.75 7.28 -3.91
N ILE A 35 16.35 6.90 -2.77
CA ILE A 35 17.43 5.91 -2.72
C ILE A 35 16.92 4.55 -3.19
N TYR A 36 15.75 4.13 -2.69
CA TYR A 36 15.12 2.86 -3.08
C TYR A 36 14.85 2.78 -4.58
N GLY A 37 14.21 3.81 -5.14
CA GLY A 37 13.91 3.86 -6.56
C GLY A 37 15.15 3.92 -7.44
N PHE A 38 16.20 4.62 -7.00
CA PHE A 38 17.48 4.65 -7.71
C PHE A 38 18.18 3.28 -7.68
N ALA A 39 18.20 2.61 -6.53
CA ALA A 39 18.76 1.27 -6.39
C ALA A 39 18.04 0.25 -7.29
N MET A 40 16.70 0.34 -7.37
CA MET A 40 15.91 -0.50 -8.28
C MET A 40 16.24 -0.27 -9.75
N MET A 41 16.42 1.00 -10.17
CA MET A 41 16.86 1.33 -11.53
C MET A 41 18.27 0.80 -11.81
N LEU A 42 19.18 0.99 -10.87
CA LEU A 42 20.58 0.57 -11.00
C LEU A 42 20.69 -0.94 -11.13
N ASN A 43 20.02 -1.72 -10.28
CA ASN A 43 19.99 -3.17 -10.37
C ASN A 43 19.39 -3.65 -11.70
N ASN A 44 18.31 -3.03 -12.17
CA ASN A 44 17.71 -3.36 -13.47
C ASN A 44 18.70 -3.13 -14.61
N ILE A 45 19.51 -2.05 -14.56
CA ILE A 45 20.50 -1.75 -15.59
C ILE A 45 21.66 -2.76 -15.53
N LEU A 46 22.18 -3.07 -14.35
CA LEU A 46 23.26 -4.03 -14.18
C LEU A 46 22.87 -5.43 -14.68
N GLU A 47 21.66 -5.89 -14.41
CA GLU A 47 21.16 -7.21 -14.82
C GLU A 47 20.88 -7.33 -16.30
N ASN A 48 20.25 -6.30 -16.90
CA ASN A 48 19.77 -6.43 -18.28
C ASN A 48 20.81 -6.02 -19.32
N TYR A 49 21.83 -5.23 -18.93
CA TYR A 49 22.79 -4.68 -19.90
C TYR A 49 24.23 -5.10 -19.66
N GLU A 50 24.54 -5.75 -18.54
CA GLU A 50 25.87 -6.32 -18.21
C GLU A 50 27.04 -5.41 -18.61
N PRO A 51 27.19 -4.19 -18.03
CA PRO A 51 28.22 -3.25 -18.42
C PRO A 51 29.61 -3.74 -18.04
N THR A 52 30.60 -3.54 -18.92
CA THR A 52 32.01 -3.67 -18.55
C THR A 52 32.51 -2.43 -17.83
N HIS A 53 32.03 -1.25 -18.23
CA HIS A 53 32.37 0.06 -17.69
C HIS A 53 31.11 0.83 -17.33
N MET A 54 31.13 1.56 -16.23
CA MET A 54 29.98 2.35 -15.79
C MET A 54 30.42 3.59 -15.00
N ALA A 55 29.76 4.70 -15.28
CA ALA A 55 29.91 5.93 -14.49
C ALA A 55 28.57 6.62 -14.25
N ILE A 56 28.46 7.27 -13.10
CA ILE A 56 27.30 8.09 -12.74
C ILE A 56 27.79 9.54 -12.57
N ALA A 57 27.27 10.43 -13.41
CA ALA A 57 27.60 11.86 -13.36
C ALA A 57 26.64 12.57 -12.38
N PHE A 58 27.20 13.44 -11.53
CA PHE A 58 26.44 14.28 -10.61
C PHE A 58 26.81 15.76 -10.76
N ASP A 59 25.80 16.64 -10.63
CA ASP A 59 26.03 18.08 -10.57
C ASP A 59 26.62 18.50 -9.23
N LEU A 60 27.61 19.40 -9.27
CA LEU A 60 28.09 20.11 -8.10
C LEU A 60 27.24 21.37 -7.82
N LYS A 61 27.23 21.80 -6.56
CA LYS A 61 26.55 23.06 -6.16
C LYS A 61 27.23 24.34 -6.62
N ALA A 62 28.30 24.25 -7.41
CA ALA A 62 29.06 25.39 -7.93
C ALA A 62 28.40 25.99 -9.19
N PRO A 63 28.51 27.30 -9.44
CA PRO A 63 28.01 27.90 -10.67
C PRO A 63 28.75 27.35 -11.88
N THR A 64 28.00 26.92 -12.89
CA THR A 64 28.57 26.42 -14.15
C THR A 64 28.87 27.58 -15.13
N PHE A 65 29.54 27.27 -16.25
CA PHE A 65 29.78 28.27 -17.30
C PHE A 65 28.48 28.84 -17.88
N ARG A 66 27.38 28.08 -17.84
CA ARG A 66 26.02 28.51 -18.26
C ARG A 66 25.52 29.63 -17.35
N HIS A 67 25.63 29.47 -16.04
CA HIS A 67 25.27 30.50 -15.07
C HIS A 67 26.09 31.78 -15.25
N LYS A 68 27.37 31.62 -15.59
CA LYS A 68 28.27 32.78 -15.88
C LYS A 68 27.90 33.49 -17.19
N SER A 69 27.37 32.75 -18.18
CA SER A 69 26.98 33.27 -19.49
C SER A 69 25.56 33.88 -19.50
N TYR A 70 24.69 33.45 -18.60
CA TYR A 70 23.29 33.87 -18.52
C TYR A 70 22.82 33.81 -17.06
N GLU A 71 22.64 34.96 -16.43
CA GLU A 71 22.32 35.11 -15.00
C GLU A 71 20.98 34.46 -14.62
N ASP A 72 20.00 34.51 -15.53
CA ASP A 72 18.66 33.91 -15.34
C ASP A 72 18.62 32.39 -15.61
N TYR A 73 19.71 31.74 -15.95
CA TYR A 73 19.74 30.31 -16.23
C TYR A 73 19.29 29.49 -15.01
N LYS A 74 18.28 28.64 -15.20
CA LYS A 74 17.66 27.82 -14.15
C LYS A 74 17.07 28.60 -12.96
N ALA A 75 16.93 29.95 -13.05
CA ALA A 75 16.45 30.79 -11.94
C ALA A 75 15.00 30.45 -11.51
N THR A 76 14.20 29.86 -12.38
CA THR A 76 12.82 29.43 -12.09
C THR A 76 12.72 28.07 -11.42
N ARG A 77 13.81 27.30 -11.34
CA ARG A 77 13.82 25.99 -10.69
C ARG A 77 13.67 26.14 -9.18
N LYS A 78 12.67 25.47 -8.62
CA LYS A 78 12.56 25.35 -7.15
C LYS A 78 13.72 24.50 -6.64
N GLY A 79 14.36 24.96 -5.57
CA GLY A 79 15.40 24.18 -4.91
C GLY A 79 14.92 22.79 -4.49
N MET A 80 15.86 21.87 -4.32
CA MET A 80 15.61 20.51 -3.83
C MET A 80 14.96 20.56 -2.47
N SER A 81 13.85 19.79 -2.26
CA SER A 81 13.20 19.69 -0.96
C SER A 81 14.15 19.07 0.09
N ASP A 82 13.91 19.34 1.36
CA ASP A 82 14.76 18.83 2.42
C ASP A 82 14.73 17.30 2.50
N GLU A 83 13.54 16.70 2.23
CA GLU A 83 13.34 15.25 2.20
C GLU A 83 14.16 14.56 1.09
N LEU A 84 14.32 15.22 -0.05
CA LEU A 84 15.17 14.72 -1.14
C LEU A 84 16.65 15.00 -0.85
N ARG A 85 16.96 16.17 -0.31
CA ARG A 85 18.34 16.60 -0.02
C ARG A 85 19.05 15.68 0.98
N MET A 86 18.31 15.21 2.00
CA MET A 86 18.89 14.31 3.00
C MET A 86 19.29 12.95 2.42
N GLN A 87 18.72 12.53 1.30
CA GLN A 87 18.98 11.26 0.65
C GLN A 87 20.21 11.30 -0.30
N VAL A 88 20.77 12.49 -0.62
CA VAL A 88 21.86 12.64 -1.61
C VAL A 88 23.15 11.94 -1.18
N GLU A 89 23.64 12.23 0.04
CA GLU A 89 24.88 11.64 0.53
C GLU A 89 24.79 10.12 0.76
N PRO A 90 23.69 9.59 1.35
CA PRO A 90 23.47 8.15 1.40
C PRO A 90 23.42 7.49 0.01
N LEU A 91 22.78 8.11 -0.98
CA LEU A 91 22.79 7.62 -2.35
C LEU A 91 24.20 7.49 -2.91
N LYS A 92 25.02 8.54 -2.76
CA LYS A 92 26.41 8.53 -3.23
C LYS A 92 27.22 7.40 -2.59
N LYS A 93 27.06 7.19 -1.28
CA LYS A 93 27.70 6.08 -0.56
C LYS A 93 27.23 4.71 -1.07
N MET A 94 25.96 4.60 -1.42
CA MET A 94 25.41 3.37 -1.99
C MET A 94 26.00 3.09 -3.38
N VAL A 95 26.13 4.10 -4.23
CA VAL A 95 26.79 3.97 -5.55
C VAL A 95 28.24 3.51 -5.39
N ASP A 96 28.98 4.08 -4.44
CA ASP A 96 30.37 3.66 -4.14
C ASP A 96 30.41 2.18 -3.72
N ALA A 97 29.45 1.73 -2.91
CA ALA A 97 29.36 0.35 -2.46
C ALA A 97 28.98 -0.64 -3.58
N TYR A 98 28.27 -0.19 -4.62
CA TYR A 98 28.08 -0.97 -5.85
C TYR A 98 29.35 -1.11 -6.70
N GLY A 99 30.45 -0.40 -6.35
CA GLY A 99 31.70 -0.41 -7.09
C GLY A 99 31.64 0.41 -8.38
N ILE A 100 30.74 1.38 -8.48
CA ILE A 100 30.51 2.21 -9.65
C ILE A 100 31.19 3.57 -9.47
N THR A 101 31.90 4.03 -10.49
CA THR A 101 32.63 5.29 -10.46
C THR A 101 31.67 6.47 -10.55
N ARG A 102 31.76 7.39 -9.59
CA ARG A 102 31.04 8.68 -9.62
C ARG A 102 31.96 9.75 -10.23
N VAL A 103 31.35 10.56 -11.10
CA VAL A 103 32.08 11.66 -11.74
C VAL A 103 31.38 12.98 -11.46
N GLU A 104 32.12 13.93 -10.91
CA GLU A 104 31.68 15.29 -10.62
C GLU A 104 32.79 16.25 -11.10
N PHE A 105 32.43 17.38 -11.74
CA PHE A 105 33.43 18.32 -12.25
C PHE A 105 32.97 19.77 -12.08
N GLU A 106 33.79 20.58 -11.41
CA GLU A 106 33.44 21.97 -11.12
C GLU A 106 33.38 22.84 -12.38
N GLY A 107 32.31 23.64 -12.49
CA GLY A 107 32.11 24.55 -13.62
C GLY A 107 31.31 23.95 -14.80
N TYR A 108 31.02 22.65 -14.76
CA TYR A 108 30.24 21.92 -15.78
C TYR A 108 29.04 21.19 -15.14
N GLU A 109 28.11 20.78 -15.94
CA GLU A 109 26.96 20.01 -15.53
C GLU A 109 27.14 18.52 -15.82
N ALA A 110 26.33 17.64 -15.19
CA ALA A 110 26.35 16.19 -15.39
C ALA A 110 26.23 15.82 -16.88
N ASP A 111 25.40 16.55 -17.64
CA ASP A 111 25.23 16.34 -19.08
C ASP A 111 26.52 16.56 -19.86
N ASP A 112 27.34 17.57 -19.48
CA ASP A 112 28.64 17.84 -20.13
C ASP A 112 29.65 16.72 -19.82
N ILE A 113 29.65 16.19 -18.58
CA ILE A 113 30.45 15.04 -18.19
C ILE A 113 30.08 13.83 -19.06
N ILE A 114 28.78 13.54 -19.16
CA ILE A 114 28.24 12.45 -19.98
C ILE A 114 28.58 12.64 -21.44
N GLY A 115 28.44 13.87 -21.99
CA GLY A 115 28.79 14.21 -23.35
C GLY A 115 30.29 13.99 -23.66
N THR A 116 31.16 14.36 -22.72
CA THR A 116 32.60 14.20 -22.88
C THR A 116 33.03 12.74 -22.77
N LEU A 117 32.54 12.01 -21.73
CA LEU A 117 32.86 10.59 -21.57
C LEU A 117 32.30 9.74 -22.71
N SER A 118 31.10 10.05 -23.24
CA SER A 118 30.56 9.34 -24.41
C SER A 118 31.45 9.50 -25.64
N LYS A 119 31.96 10.71 -25.89
CA LYS A 119 32.86 10.97 -27.02
C LYS A 119 34.20 10.27 -26.86
N LEU A 120 34.81 10.27 -25.67
CA LEU A 120 36.04 9.56 -25.39
C LEU A 120 35.87 8.05 -25.62
N ALA A 121 34.80 7.47 -25.07
CA ALA A 121 34.51 6.05 -25.24
C ALA A 121 34.22 5.67 -26.70
N GLU A 122 33.52 6.52 -27.49
CA GLU A 122 33.31 6.32 -28.93
C GLU A 122 34.64 6.25 -29.68
N ASN A 123 35.56 7.13 -29.34
CA ASN A 123 36.90 7.16 -29.96
C ASN A 123 37.69 5.89 -29.64
N ASP A 124 37.49 5.29 -28.47
CA ASP A 124 38.17 4.06 -28.06
C ASP A 124 37.39 2.80 -28.50
N GLY A 125 36.31 2.97 -29.30
CA GLY A 125 35.59 1.88 -29.91
C GLY A 125 34.56 1.19 -28.99
N PHE A 126 34.17 1.83 -27.89
CA PHE A 126 33.14 1.35 -27.01
C PHE A 126 31.72 1.48 -27.60
N GLU A 127 30.83 0.61 -27.21
CA GLU A 127 29.38 0.80 -27.30
C GLU A 127 28.91 1.57 -26.07
N VAL A 128 28.27 2.73 -26.28
CA VAL A 128 27.89 3.63 -25.19
C VAL A 128 26.36 3.62 -24.99
N MET A 129 25.94 3.49 -23.75
CA MET A 129 24.54 3.62 -23.33
C MET A 129 24.43 4.77 -22.34
N ILE A 130 23.65 5.80 -22.67
CA ILE A 130 23.35 6.92 -21.79
C ILE A 130 21.94 6.72 -21.22
N VAL A 131 21.76 6.77 -19.89
CA VAL A 131 20.45 6.68 -19.25
C VAL A 131 20.16 7.97 -18.50
N THR A 132 19.11 8.66 -18.89
CA THR A 132 18.69 9.94 -18.31
C THR A 132 17.16 10.13 -18.39
N GLY A 133 16.63 11.06 -17.64
CA GLY A 133 15.25 11.56 -17.79
C GLY A 133 15.17 12.77 -18.73
N ASP A 134 16.30 13.33 -19.14
CA ASP A 134 16.36 14.55 -19.93
C ASP A 134 16.48 14.25 -21.42
N LYS A 135 15.59 14.85 -22.21
CA LYS A 135 15.60 14.70 -23.67
C LYS A 135 16.71 15.48 -24.35
N ASP A 136 17.36 16.40 -23.67
CA ASP A 136 18.45 17.18 -24.25
C ASP A 136 19.65 16.29 -24.56
N ALA A 137 19.80 15.18 -23.86
CA ALA A 137 20.78 14.15 -24.14
C ALA A 137 20.61 13.47 -25.52
N LEU A 138 19.45 13.62 -26.20
CA LEU A 138 19.23 13.08 -27.55
C LEU A 138 20.22 13.65 -28.58
N GLN A 139 20.77 14.82 -28.31
CA GLN A 139 21.86 15.41 -29.13
C GLN A 139 23.14 14.58 -29.11
N LEU A 140 23.30 13.66 -28.15
CA LEU A 140 24.49 12.79 -28.02
C LEU A 140 24.32 11.45 -28.75
N ALA A 141 23.13 11.16 -29.27
CA ALA A 141 22.86 9.91 -29.97
C ALA A 141 23.69 9.78 -31.25
N SER A 142 24.28 8.60 -31.47
CA SER A 142 25.10 8.27 -32.63
C SER A 142 24.95 6.79 -33.00
N GLN A 143 25.75 6.31 -33.98
CA GLN A 143 25.77 4.88 -34.29
C GLN A 143 26.37 4.03 -33.15
N SER A 144 27.24 4.60 -32.31
CA SER A 144 27.89 3.90 -31.20
C SER A 144 27.31 4.27 -29.83
N THR A 145 26.58 5.39 -29.75
CA THR A 145 25.93 5.87 -28.51
C THR A 145 24.41 5.83 -28.62
N ALA A 146 23.76 5.03 -27.78
CA ALA A 146 22.30 5.00 -27.64
C ALA A 146 21.88 5.73 -26.37
N VAL A 147 20.88 6.61 -26.49
CA VAL A 147 20.29 7.34 -25.36
C VAL A 147 19.01 6.65 -24.92
N TYR A 148 18.90 6.33 -23.65
CA TYR A 148 17.75 5.70 -23.02
C TYR A 148 17.02 6.69 -22.13
N ILE A 149 15.82 7.07 -22.52
CA ILE A 149 15.00 8.03 -21.79
C ILE A 149 14.01 7.29 -20.90
N THR A 150 13.96 7.63 -19.61
CA THR A 150 12.98 7.08 -18.68
C THR A 150 11.57 7.55 -19.05
N LYS A 151 10.61 6.59 -19.25
CA LYS A 151 9.26 6.88 -19.78
C LYS A 151 8.19 6.92 -18.69
N LYS A 152 7.92 5.81 -18.04
CA LYS A 152 6.89 5.68 -17.00
C LYS A 152 7.42 4.88 -15.82
N GLY A 153 7.26 5.39 -14.60
CA GLY A 153 7.83 4.75 -13.41
C GLY A 153 9.35 4.85 -13.37
N ILE A 154 10.00 3.82 -12.83
CA ILE A 154 11.44 3.77 -12.58
C ILE A 154 12.19 2.75 -13.47
N THR A 155 11.49 1.91 -14.24
CA THR A 155 12.08 0.76 -14.96
C THR A 155 11.86 0.79 -16.46
N GLU A 156 10.92 1.58 -16.99
CA GLU A 156 10.62 1.61 -18.41
C GLU A 156 11.53 2.60 -19.14
N LEU A 157 12.39 2.11 -20.04
CA LEU A 157 13.35 2.88 -20.82
C LEU A 157 12.97 2.86 -22.29
N GLU A 158 13.03 4.02 -22.95
CA GLU A 158 12.84 4.17 -24.40
C GLU A 158 14.18 4.48 -25.06
N ARG A 159 14.61 3.63 -26.00
CA ARG A 159 15.93 3.71 -26.65
C ARG A 159 15.88 4.65 -27.84
N TYR A 160 16.96 5.42 -28.04
CA TYR A 160 17.18 6.31 -29.16
C TYR A 160 18.63 6.24 -29.64
N THR A 161 18.86 5.75 -30.86
CA THR A 161 20.07 5.99 -31.63
C THR A 161 19.82 7.20 -32.54
N ASP A 162 20.83 7.56 -33.37
CA ASP A 162 20.66 8.57 -34.40
C ASP A 162 19.49 8.26 -35.36
N ALA A 163 19.29 6.98 -35.70
CA ALA A 163 18.22 6.54 -36.57
C ALA A 163 16.82 6.78 -35.96
N GLU A 164 16.62 6.38 -34.66
CA GLU A 164 15.34 6.56 -33.96
C GLU A 164 15.07 8.06 -33.67
N VAL A 165 16.08 8.88 -33.44
CA VAL A 165 15.94 10.34 -33.34
C VAL A 165 15.44 10.91 -34.66
N ILE A 166 16.05 10.52 -35.81
CA ILE A 166 15.64 10.97 -37.15
C ILE A 166 14.20 10.49 -37.45
N GLU A 167 13.87 9.23 -37.14
CA GLU A 167 12.52 8.69 -37.37
C GLU A 167 11.46 9.47 -36.59
N LYS A 168 11.72 9.79 -35.32
CA LYS A 168 10.73 10.41 -34.43
C LYS A 168 10.60 11.91 -34.59
N TYR A 169 11.72 12.62 -34.79
CA TYR A 169 11.77 14.09 -34.83
C TYR A 169 12.01 14.64 -36.21
N GLU A 170 12.32 13.78 -37.18
CA GLU A 170 12.68 14.14 -38.54
C GLU A 170 13.92 15.08 -38.62
N LEU A 171 14.76 15.06 -37.60
CA LEU A 171 15.97 15.84 -37.42
C LEU A 171 17.12 14.93 -36.96
N THR A 172 18.35 15.24 -37.35
CA THR A 172 19.53 14.59 -36.79
C THR A 172 19.73 15.01 -35.32
N PRO A 173 20.50 14.22 -34.54
CA PRO A 173 20.85 14.61 -33.16
C PRO A 173 21.47 16.02 -33.07
N LEU A 174 22.28 16.43 -34.00
CA LEU A 174 22.87 17.78 -34.02
C LEU A 174 21.86 18.86 -34.38
N GLU A 175 20.95 18.60 -35.32
CA GLU A 175 19.87 19.53 -35.66
C GLU A 175 18.86 19.68 -34.50
N PHE A 176 18.81 18.71 -33.57
CA PHE A 176 17.98 18.81 -32.37
C PHE A 176 18.42 19.95 -31.42
N ILE A 177 19.72 20.28 -31.41
CA ILE A 177 20.25 21.45 -30.69
C ILE A 177 19.66 22.75 -31.26
N ASP A 178 19.61 22.84 -32.58
CA ASP A 178 19.08 24.01 -33.28
C ASP A 178 17.56 24.16 -33.05
N LEU A 179 16.85 23.03 -32.98
CA LEU A 179 15.44 23.04 -32.62
C LEU A 179 15.24 23.61 -31.20
N LYS A 180 16.02 23.15 -30.24
CA LYS A 180 16.01 23.67 -28.86
C LYS A 180 16.37 25.14 -28.79
N ALA A 181 17.33 25.59 -29.57
CA ALA A 181 17.72 26.99 -29.66
C ALA A 181 16.56 27.90 -30.11
N LEU A 182 15.75 27.45 -31.06
CA LEU A 182 14.58 28.20 -31.55
C LEU A 182 13.43 28.16 -30.56
N MET A 183 13.12 27.01 -30.01
CA MET A 183 11.98 26.84 -29.09
C MET A 183 12.25 27.43 -27.70
N GLY A 184 13.49 27.47 -27.28
CA GLY A 184 13.87 27.67 -25.88
C GLY A 184 13.53 26.47 -25.00
N ASP A 185 13.85 26.59 -23.71
CA ASP A 185 13.47 25.63 -22.68
C ASP A 185 12.93 26.33 -21.45
N LYS A 186 11.68 26.05 -21.12
CA LYS A 186 11.02 26.65 -19.95
C LYS A 186 11.55 26.10 -18.63
N SER A 187 12.04 24.85 -18.63
CA SER A 187 12.56 24.21 -17.41
C SER A 187 13.89 24.85 -16.99
N ASP A 188 14.70 25.25 -17.96
CA ASP A 188 15.99 25.87 -17.76
C ASP A 188 16.00 27.39 -17.93
N ASN A 189 14.79 27.96 -18.12
CA ASN A 189 14.59 29.39 -18.36
C ASN A 189 15.36 29.92 -19.57
N ILE A 190 15.47 29.11 -20.62
CA ILE A 190 16.08 29.45 -21.90
C ILE A 190 14.97 30.01 -22.82
N LYS A 191 15.12 31.24 -23.31
CA LYS A 191 14.01 31.98 -23.95
C LYS A 191 13.65 31.52 -25.36
N GLY A 192 14.66 31.13 -26.18
CA GLY A 192 14.45 30.85 -27.61
C GLY A 192 13.93 32.06 -28.40
N VAL A 193 13.16 31.80 -29.45
CA VAL A 193 12.49 32.78 -30.29
C VAL A 193 11.01 32.81 -29.93
N ALA A 194 10.49 33.95 -29.52
CA ALA A 194 9.11 34.07 -29.03
C ALA A 194 8.08 33.68 -30.11
N GLY A 195 7.24 32.67 -29.75
CA GLY A 195 6.15 32.16 -30.60
C GLY A 195 6.63 31.23 -31.71
N ILE A 196 7.83 30.64 -31.60
CA ILE A 196 8.27 29.47 -32.37
C ILE A 196 8.14 28.24 -31.46
N GLY A 197 7.28 27.31 -31.88
CA GLY A 197 7.13 26.00 -31.24
C GLY A 197 7.71 24.88 -32.09
N GLU A 198 7.65 23.64 -31.59
CA GLU A 198 8.26 22.45 -32.16
C GLU A 198 7.97 22.29 -33.67
N LYS A 199 6.72 22.37 -34.10
CA LYS A 199 6.35 22.21 -35.51
C LYS A 199 6.98 23.23 -36.43
N THR A 200 7.02 24.51 -35.99
CA THR A 200 7.62 25.59 -36.77
C THR A 200 9.14 25.50 -36.77
N GLY A 201 9.73 25.17 -35.61
CA GLY A 201 11.15 24.93 -35.46
C GLY A 201 11.67 23.82 -36.39
N ILE A 202 11.01 22.63 -36.33
CA ILE A 202 11.35 21.50 -37.22
C ILE A 202 11.30 21.89 -38.69
N LYS A 203 10.27 22.65 -39.10
CA LYS A 203 10.16 23.10 -40.48
C LYS A 203 11.34 24.00 -40.90
N LEU A 204 11.70 24.96 -40.04
CA LEU A 204 12.82 25.87 -40.33
C LEU A 204 14.16 25.13 -40.39
N ILE A 205 14.41 24.22 -39.45
CA ILE A 205 15.66 23.45 -39.43
C ILE A 205 15.77 22.51 -40.63
N LYS A 206 14.69 21.90 -41.06
CA LYS A 206 14.70 21.07 -42.31
C LYS A 206 15.04 21.88 -43.53
N GLU A 207 14.56 23.12 -43.61
CA GLU A 207 14.74 24.00 -44.76
C GLU A 207 16.13 24.65 -44.77
N PHE A 208 16.58 25.15 -43.62
CA PHE A 208 17.81 25.96 -43.48
C PHE A 208 18.93 25.26 -42.68
N LYS A 209 18.71 24.04 -42.24
CA LYS A 209 19.69 23.13 -41.57
C LYS A 209 20.16 23.52 -40.17
N SER A 210 20.30 24.78 -39.85
CA SER A 210 20.79 25.27 -38.55
C SER A 210 20.24 26.66 -38.25
N VAL A 211 20.39 27.11 -37.01
CA VAL A 211 20.09 28.49 -36.61
C VAL A 211 20.92 29.47 -37.47
N GLU A 212 22.19 29.21 -37.72
CA GLU A 212 23.07 30.03 -38.59
C GLU A 212 22.46 30.11 -39.98
N GLY A 213 22.11 28.96 -40.58
CA GLY A 213 21.50 28.92 -41.92
C GLY A 213 20.18 29.68 -42.03
N ILE A 214 19.34 29.66 -40.98
CA ILE A 214 18.12 30.46 -40.92
C ILE A 214 18.43 31.96 -41.02
N TYR A 215 19.45 32.44 -40.30
CA TYR A 215 19.81 33.85 -40.28
C TYR A 215 20.64 34.28 -41.49
N GLU A 216 21.35 33.37 -42.15
CA GLU A 216 21.98 33.60 -43.46
C GLU A 216 20.95 33.77 -44.57
N HIS A 217 19.81 33.06 -44.49
CA HIS A 217 18.75 33.12 -45.48
C HIS A 217 17.50 33.86 -44.95
N ILE A 218 17.63 34.76 -43.99
CA ILE A 218 16.49 35.44 -43.34
C ILE A 218 15.62 36.21 -44.30
N ASP A 219 16.17 36.68 -45.43
CA ASP A 219 15.46 37.40 -46.50
C ASP A 219 14.49 36.49 -47.29
N GLU A 220 14.67 35.18 -47.25
CA GLU A 220 13.77 34.23 -47.92
C GLU A 220 12.51 33.96 -47.03
N ILE A 221 12.60 34.25 -45.73
CA ILE A 221 11.50 34.08 -44.78
C ILE A 221 10.62 35.32 -44.78
N LYS A 222 9.30 35.13 -44.93
CA LYS A 222 8.34 36.22 -45.08
C LYS A 222 7.39 36.39 -43.90
N GLY A 223 6.85 37.59 -43.73
CA GLY A 223 5.74 37.86 -42.78
C GLY A 223 6.18 37.86 -41.33
N SER A 224 5.26 37.59 -40.42
CA SER A 224 5.45 37.71 -38.98
C SER A 224 6.56 36.76 -38.44
N LEU A 225 6.86 35.69 -39.17
CA LEU A 225 7.91 34.73 -38.79
C LEU A 225 9.29 35.37 -38.91
N ARG A 226 9.56 36.09 -40.00
CA ARG A 226 10.79 36.86 -40.19
C ARG A 226 10.99 37.87 -39.06
N THR A 227 9.96 38.67 -38.78
CA THR A 227 10.03 39.69 -37.72
C THR A 227 10.34 39.08 -36.34
N LYS A 228 9.77 37.93 -36.02
CA LYS A 228 10.09 37.21 -34.80
C LYS A 228 11.53 36.74 -34.71
N LEU A 229 12.05 36.18 -35.79
CA LEU A 229 13.43 35.73 -35.86
C LEU A 229 14.41 36.91 -35.76
N GLU A 230 14.13 38.02 -36.49
CA GLU A 230 14.98 39.24 -36.45
C GLU A 230 15.01 39.83 -35.03
N ASN A 231 13.86 39.91 -34.35
CA ASN A 231 13.74 40.49 -33.02
C ASN A 231 14.49 39.68 -31.94
N ASP A 232 14.46 38.33 -32.05
CA ASP A 232 15.02 37.45 -31.04
C ASP A 232 16.31 36.73 -31.49
N ARG A 233 17.04 37.33 -32.44
CA ARG A 233 18.29 36.78 -33.00
C ARG A 233 19.33 36.46 -31.93
N GLU A 234 19.63 37.41 -31.07
CA GLU A 234 20.59 37.21 -29.99
C GLU A 234 20.13 36.12 -29.01
N SER A 235 18.85 36.07 -28.73
CA SER A 235 18.23 35.06 -27.90
C SER A 235 18.36 33.65 -28.50
N ALA A 236 18.19 33.49 -29.80
CA ALA A 236 18.36 32.20 -30.49
C ALA A 236 19.80 31.66 -30.38
N PHE A 237 20.78 32.52 -30.65
CA PHE A 237 22.21 32.11 -30.55
C PHE A 237 22.63 31.84 -29.11
N LEU A 238 22.18 32.67 -28.15
CA LEU A 238 22.41 32.40 -26.73
C LEU A 238 21.79 31.09 -26.32
N SER A 239 20.54 30.85 -26.74
CA SER A 239 19.84 29.61 -26.47
C SER A 239 20.54 28.38 -27.06
N LYS A 240 21.07 28.49 -28.26
CA LYS A 240 21.88 27.42 -28.87
C LYS A 240 23.11 27.10 -28.00
N LYS A 241 23.84 28.15 -27.56
CA LYS A 241 25.01 28.01 -26.68
C LYS A 241 24.67 27.34 -25.36
N LEU A 242 23.54 27.70 -24.74
CA LEU A 242 23.11 27.17 -23.46
C LEU A 242 22.56 25.73 -23.56
N ALA A 243 21.87 25.38 -24.65
CA ALA A 243 21.32 24.06 -24.90
C ALA A 243 22.37 23.04 -25.40
N THR A 244 23.50 23.48 -25.87
CA THR A 244 24.58 22.60 -26.36
C THR A 244 25.29 21.93 -25.20
N ILE A 245 25.34 20.58 -25.21
CA ILE A 245 26.12 19.78 -24.29
C ILE A 245 27.59 19.80 -24.75
N VAL A 246 28.48 20.15 -23.84
CA VAL A 246 29.94 20.18 -24.10
C VAL A 246 30.48 18.75 -24.17
N ARG A 247 31.24 18.43 -25.24
CA ARG A 247 31.79 17.08 -25.44
C ARG A 247 33.35 17.07 -25.43
N ASP A 248 33.96 18.14 -24.98
CA ASP A 248 35.43 18.32 -24.92
C ASP A 248 35.88 19.13 -23.72
N MET A 249 35.20 18.93 -22.57
CA MET A 249 35.60 19.54 -21.31
C MET A 249 36.99 19.01 -20.88
N PRO A 250 37.76 19.77 -20.07
CA PRO A 250 39.10 19.37 -19.64
C PRO A 250 39.04 18.28 -18.55
N LEU A 251 38.41 17.15 -18.89
CA LEU A 251 38.29 15.97 -18.05
C LEU A 251 39.33 14.94 -18.49
N GLU A 252 40.32 14.73 -17.64
CA GLU A 252 41.26 13.62 -17.83
C GLU A 252 40.57 12.37 -17.26
N ALA A 253 40.07 11.52 -18.13
CA ALA A 253 39.42 10.25 -17.75
C ALA A 253 40.12 9.09 -18.45
N ASP A 254 40.62 8.15 -17.66
CA ASP A 254 41.06 6.86 -18.15
C ASP A 254 39.85 5.91 -18.16
N MET A 255 39.59 5.24 -19.30
CA MET A 255 38.51 4.28 -19.39
C MET A 255 38.65 3.14 -18.38
N ASP A 256 39.88 2.75 -18.02
CA ASP A 256 40.15 1.72 -17.00
C ASP A 256 39.65 2.11 -15.60
N GLU A 257 39.57 3.42 -15.29
CA GLU A 257 38.99 3.90 -14.03
C GLU A 257 37.48 3.74 -13.96
N LEU A 258 36.81 3.58 -15.11
CA LEU A 258 35.36 3.37 -15.22
C LEU A 258 34.96 1.90 -15.23
N LEU A 259 35.90 0.96 -15.12
CA LEU A 259 35.61 -0.46 -14.95
C LEU A 259 34.67 -0.68 -13.74
N VAL A 260 33.64 -1.49 -13.94
CA VAL A 260 32.76 -1.89 -12.82
C VAL A 260 33.57 -2.74 -11.85
N LYS A 261 33.78 -2.23 -10.64
CA LYS A 261 34.54 -2.88 -9.58
C LYS A 261 33.67 -3.91 -8.86
N SER A 262 34.28 -4.76 -8.03
CA SER A 262 33.55 -5.69 -7.20
C SER A 262 32.62 -4.94 -6.23
N THR A 263 31.38 -5.38 -6.15
CA THR A 263 30.39 -4.86 -5.21
C THR A 263 30.81 -5.15 -3.76
N ASP A 264 30.74 -4.15 -2.89
CA ASP A 264 30.91 -4.30 -1.44
C ASP A 264 29.58 -4.78 -0.83
N TYR A 265 29.39 -6.11 -0.82
CA TYR A 265 28.19 -6.75 -0.36
C TYR A 265 27.89 -6.50 1.12
N GLU A 266 28.93 -6.39 1.95
CA GLU A 266 28.77 -6.16 3.38
C GLU A 266 28.19 -4.75 3.64
N ARG A 267 28.82 -3.75 3.06
CA ARG A 267 28.39 -2.35 3.17
C ARG A 267 26.99 -2.11 2.59
N LEU A 268 26.67 -2.68 1.42
CA LEU A 268 25.32 -2.59 0.86
C LEU A 268 24.30 -3.27 1.75
N SER A 269 24.62 -4.43 2.33
CA SER A 269 23.72 -5.14 3.24
C SER A 269 23.43 -4.33 4.49
N GLU A 270 24.45 -3.65 5.05
CA GLU A 270 24.27 -2.74 6.19
C GLU A 270 23.34 -1.57 5.83
N MET A 271 23.62 -0.91 4.70
CA MET A 271 22.79 0.21 4.23
C MET A 271 21.35 -0.21 3.94
N PHE A 272 21.14 -1.38 3.31
CA PHE A 272 19.79 -1.87 3.03
C PHE A 272 19.02 -2.27 4.29
N ARG A 273 19.69 -2.74 5.36
CA ARG A 273 19.07 -2.94 6.68
C ARG A 273 18.71 -1.60 7.32
N GLU A 274 19.61 -0.60 7.29
CA GLU A 274 19.37 0.74 7.84
C GLU A 274 18.17 1.42 7.16
N PHE A 275 18.05 1.27 5.83
CA PHE A 275 16.95 1.85 5.05
C PHE A 275 15.71 0.96 4.95
N GLU A 276 15.73 -0.23 5.55
CA GLU A 276 14.64 -1.23 5.51
C GLU A 276 14.29 -1.71 4.09
N PHE A 277 15.28 -1.82 3.20
CA PHE A 277 15.14 -2.28 1.82
C PHE A 277 15.19 -3.81 1.73
N THR A 278 14.22 -4.49 2.30
CA THR A 278 14.18 -5.96 2.40
C THR A 278 14.29 -6.67 1.05
N THR A 279 13.57 -6.19 0.04
CA THR A 279 13.61 -6.75 -1.32
C THR A 279 15.01 -6.66 -1.94
N LEU A 280 15.70 -5.51 -1.79
CA LEU A 280 17.05 -5.31 -2.31
C LEU A 280 18.08 -6.13 -1.51
N LEU A 281 17.89 -6.24 -0.20
CA LEU A 281 18.75 -7.06 0.66
C LEU A 281 18.69 -8.54 0.27
N ASN A 282 17.50 -9.06 0.00
CA ASN A 282 17.32 -10.44 -0.44
C ASN A 282 17.99 -10.71 -1.79
N LYS A 283 17.82 -9.77 -2.73
CA LYS A 283 18.46 -9.86 -4.03
C LYS A 283 19.99 -9.86 -3.92
N LEU A 284 20.53 -8.97 -3.10
CA LEU A 284 21.97 -8.85 -2.87
C LEU A 284 22.58 -10.14 -2.29
N LYS A 285 21.88 -10.77 -1.33
CA LYS A 285 22.31 -12.06 -0.76
C LYS A 285 22.33 -13.19 -1.80
N LYS A 286 21.34 -13.23 -2.71
CA LYS A 286 21.31 -14.21 -3.82
C LYS A 286 22.47 -14.04 -4.79
N GLU A 287 22.81 -12.81 -5.13
CA GLU A 287 23.95 -12.52 -6.01
C GLU A 287 25.28 -12.92 -5.38
N GLN A 288 25.43 -12.74 -4.06
CA GLN A 288 26.61 -13.17 -3.32
C GLN A 288 26.76 -14.70 -3.33
N LEU A 289 25.68 -15.43 -3.05
CA LEU A 289 25.68 -16.90 -3.05
C LEU A 289 25.90 -17.49 -4.45
N GLY A 290 25.38 -16.87 -5.50
CA GLY A 290 25.58 -17.30 -6.89
C GLY A 290 27.01 -17.13 -7.40
N LYS A 291 27.82 -16.27 -6.79
CA LYS A 291 29.23 -16.05 -7.16
C LYS A 291 30.22 -16.97 -6.43
N GLU A 292 29.80 -17.67 -5.38
CA GLU A 292 30.64 -18.60 -4.61
C GLU A 292 30.73 -20.02 -5.19
N GLN A 293 30.11 -20.31 -6.36
CA GLN A 293 30.32 -21.56 -7.09
C GLN A 293 30.52 -21.29 -8.59
N PRO A 294 31.69 -21.64 -9.25
CA PRO A 294 32.11 -23.01 -9.40
C PRO A 294 33.64 -23.27 -9.41
N GLY A 295 34.07 -24.36 -8.78
CA GLY A 295 35.21 -25.07 -9.31
C GLY A 295 36.48 -25.23 -8.43
N LYS A 296 36.57 -26.34 -7.72
CA LYS A 296 37.74 -27.15 -7.39
C LYS A 296 38.58 -26.88 -6.15
N GLU A 297 38.44 -27.90 -5.29
CA GLU A 297 39.54 -28.61 -4.54
C GLU A 297 40.45 -27.81 -3.60
N GLN A 298 40.33 -28.23 -2.38
CA GLN A 298 41.08 -28.20 -1.14
C GLN A 298 42.65 -28.33 -1.31
N PRO A 299 43.51 -28.18 -0.28
CA PRO A 299 43.26 -27.84 1.14
C PRO A 299 44.32 -26.92 1.77
N GLY A 300 44.07 -26.41 2.96
CA GLY A 300 45.18 -25.96 3.81
C GLY A 300 44.88 -24.91 4.88
N LYS A 301 44.54 -25.38 6.06
CA LYS A 301 44.95 -24.96 7.41
C LYS A 301 45.05 -23.51 7.85
N ASP A 302 44.20 -23.25 8.86
CA ASP A 302 44.53 -22.52 10.09
C ASP A 302 45.11 -21.10 10.02
N GLN A 303 44.27 -20.10 10.37
CA GLN A 303 44.66 -19.19 11.45
C GLN A 303 43.38 -18.53 12.04
N GLN A 304 43.17 -18.80 13.29
CA GLN A 304 42.18 -18.16 14.18
C GLN A 304 42.65 -16.73 14.50
N GLU A 305 41.70 -15.79 14.44
CA GLU A 305 41.73 -14.60 15.32
C GLU A 305 40.36 -14.41 15.99
N PRO A 306 40.32 -13.94 17.24
CA PRO A 306 39.19 -14.16 18.12
C PRO A 306 38.31 -12.91 18.27
N GLY A 307 37.02 -13.16 18.42
CA GLY A 307 36.19 -12.32 19.26
C GLY A 307 35.16 -11.42 18.64
N ARG A 308 34.02 -12.01 18.25
CA ARG A 308 32.68 -11.48 18.55
C ARG A 308 31.74 -12.69 18.50
N GLU A 309 31.23 -13.05 19.66
CA GLU A 309 30.22 -14.10 19.80
C GLU A 309 28.97 -13.74 18.97
N LYS A 310 28.82 -14.42 17.84
CA LYS A 310 27.53 -14.62 17.21
C LYS A 310 26.83 -15.68 18.07
N GLN A 311 25.80 -15.31 18.80
CA GLN A 311 24.83 -16.29 19.25
C GLN A 311 24.03 -16.78 18.02
N SER A 312 24.65 -17.61 17.21
CA SER A 312 23.92 -18.57 16.40
C SER A 312 23.49 -19.68 17.33
N ALA A 313 22.23 -19.75 17.68
CA ALA A 313 21.70 -20.99 18.21
C ALA A 313 21.97 -22.06 17.14
N ASP A 314 22.90 -22.97 17.43
CA ASP A 314 23.08 -24.20 16.64
C ASP A 314 21.76 -24.97 16.76
N ILE A 315 20.89 -24.85 15.78
CA ILE A 315 19.68 -25.67 15.66
C ILE A 315 20.20 -27.04 15.15
N GLU A 316 20.32 -28.01 16.03
CA GLU A 316 20.53 -29.41 15.61
C GLU A 316 19.42 -29.76 14.62
N ARG A 317 19.77 -30.13 13.39
CA ARG A 317 18.79 -30.52 12.37
C ARG A 317 18.08 -31.79 12.83
N ALA A 318 16.76 -31.72 12.90
CA ALA A 318 15.89 -32.82 13.28
C ALA A 318 15.97 -33.99 12.28
N ASP A 319 15.77 -35.21 12.78
CA ASP A 319 15.56 -36.37 11.93
C ASP A 319 14.21 -36.28 11.23
N ILE A 320 14.21 -36.37 9.90
CA ILE A 320 12.98 -36.33 9.10
C ILE A 320 12.38 -37.72 9.04
N ILE A 321 11.17 -37.85 9.58
CA ILE A 321 10.47 -39.12 9.69
C ILE A 321 9.28 -39.11 8.75
N TYR A 322 9.37 -39.85 7.64
CA TYR A 322 8.26 -40.02 6.69
C TYR A 322 7.35 -41.23 7.07
N GLU A 323 7.92 -42.20 7.73
CA GLU A 323 7.20 -43.36 8.31
C GLU A 323 7.20 -43.17 9.81
N TYR A 324 6.09 -42.78 10.39
CA TYR A 324 5.94 -42.47 11.81
C TYR A 324 5.21 -43.60 12.55
N ASP A 325 5.61 -43.84 13.81
CA ASP A 325 4.89 -44.68 14.71
C ASP A 325 3.69 -43.94 15.28
N ARG A 326 2.48 -44.43 14.98
CA ARG A 326 1.23 -43.87 15.50
C ARG A 326 1.20 -43.83 17.03
N GLN A 327 1.78 -44.83 17.70
CA GLN A 327 1.85 -44.87 19.16
C GLN A 327 2.66 -43.69 19.73
N TRP A 328 3.64 -43.20 18.99
CA TRP A 328 4.41 -42.04 19.39
C TRP A 328 3.55 -40.76 19.33
N LEU A 329 2.78 -40.56 18.28
CA LEU A 329 1.86 -39.38 18.17
C LEU A 329 0.85 -39.37 19.34
N ASP A 330 0.36 -40.53 19.75
CA ASP A 330 -0.54 -40.68 20.90
C ASP A 330 0.15 -40.46 22.26
N SER A 331 1.48 -40.53 22.33
CA SER A 331 2.28 -40.38 23.56
C SER A 331 2.78 -38.96 23.83
N VAL A 332 2.61 -38.01 22.89
CA VAL A 332 3.10 -36.65 23.05
C VAL A 332 2.18 -35.86 23.98
N GLU A 333 2.71 -35.51 25.17
CA GLU A 333 2.00 -34.74 26.17
C GLU A 333 2.76 -33.44 26.49
N SER A 334 2.02 -32.33 26.63
CA SER A 334 2.49 -31.02 27.12
C SER A 334 3.77 -30.52 26.42
N ALA A 335 3.66 -30.41 25.08
CA ALA A 335 4.79 -30.02 24.23
C ALA A 335 4.44 -28.81 23.34
N ASP A 336 5.49 -28.12 22.89
CA ASP A 336 5.41 -27.16 21.78
C ASP A 336 5.41 -27.92 20.47
N ILE A 337 4.34 -27.77 19.72
CA ILE A 337 4.12 -28.41 18.44
C ILE A 337 4.10 -27.35 17.34
N ILE A 338 5.11 -27.38 16.49
CA ILE A 338 5.19 -26.47 15.35
C ILE A 338 4.54 -27.14 14.16
N ILE A 339 3.60 -26.45 13.52
CA ILE A 339 2.89 -26.99 12.36
C ILE A 339 2.95 -26.06 11.16
N ASN A 340 2.99 -26.66 9.97
CA ASN A 340 2.70 -25.99 8.70
C ASN A 340 1.97 -26.95 7.77
N MET A 341 1.32 -26.44 6.75
CA MET A 341 0.42 -27.19 5.90
C MET A 341 0.72 -26.93 4.43
N GLN A 342 0.89 -27.98 3.65
CA GLN A 342 0.78 -27.96 2.20
C GLN A 342 -0.67 -28.15 1.82
N ALA A 343 -1.27 -27.15 1.15
CA ALA A 343 -2.66 -27.21 0.77
C ALA A 343 -2.92 -26.45 -0.53
N GLU A 344 -3.81 -26.95 -1.36
CA GLU A 344 -4.35 -26.26 -2.53
C GLU A 344 -5.55 -25.39 -2.13
N LYS A 345 -5.87 -24.43 -2.98
CA LYS A 345 -7.08 -23.64 -2.82
C LYS A 345 -8.30 -24.55 -3.04
N GLY A 346 -9.06 -24.78 -2.00
CA GLY A 346 -10.25 -25.62 -2.07
C GLY A 346 -11.34 -25.03 -2.97
N GLU A 347 -12.10 -25.89 -3.60
CA GLU A 347 -13.23 -25.49 -4.46
C GLU A 347 -14.41 -24.95 -3.65
N GLU A 348 -14.51 -25.31 -2.37
CA GLU A 348 -15.63 -24.98 -1.49
C GLU A 348 -15.19 -23.98 -0.40
N SER A 349 -15.94 -22.90 -0.25
CA SER A 349 -15.97 -22.03 0.94
C SER A 349 -14.65 -21.36 1.37
N ASN A 350 -13.77 -20.98 0.44
CA ASN A 350 -12.43 -20.41 0.79
C ASN A 350 -11.62 -21.25 1.81
N CYS A 351 -11.96 -22.54 1.95
CA CYS A 351 -11.26 -23.49 2.83
C CYS A 351 -10.19 -24.24 2.03
N PRO A 352 -8.92 -24.23 2.43
CA PRO A 352 -7.88 -25.00 1.75
C PRO A 352 -8.13 -26.52 1.85
N ASP A 353 -7.74 -27.26 0.83
CA ASP A 353 -7.70 -28.72 0.82
C ASP A 353 -6.31 -29.21 1.16
N ILE A 354 -6.17 -29.92 2.27
CA ILE A 354 -4.89 -30.42 2.77
C ILE A 354 -4.34 -31.47 1.83
N GLU A 355 -3.07 -31.34 1.42
CA GLU A 355 -2.29 -32.38 0.79
C GLU A 355 -1.37 -33.06 1.78
N LYS A 356 -0.67 -32.27 2.61
CA LYS A 356 0.23 -32.74 3.66
C LYS A 356 0.23 -31.81 4.86
N LEU A 357 0.34 -32.38 6.03
CA LEU A 357 0.58 -31.69 7.29
C LEU A 357 2.01 -31.99 7.77
N TYR A 358 2.76 -30.96 8.07
CA TYR A 358 4.10 -31.03 8.60
C TYR A 358 4.05 -30.66 10.07
N ILE A 359 4.55 -31.56 10.92
CA ILE A 359 4.56 -31.42 12.39
C ILE A 359 5.99 -31.53 12.89
N LYS A 360 6.49 -30.55 13.62
CA LYS A 360 7.78 -30.62 14.32
C LYS A 360 7.53 -30.64 15.81
N ASN A 361 8.13 -31.60 16.48
CA ASN A 361 8.22 -31.70 17.91
C ASN A 361 9.67 -31.99 18.31
N ALA A 362 10.27 -31.13 19.11
CA ALA A 362 11.67 -31.17 19.46
C ALA A 362 12.58 -31.47 18.23
N ASN A 363 13.26 -32.59 18.21
CA ASN A 363 14.19 -32.95 17.15
C ASN A 363 13.59 -33.85 16.06
N ASN A 364 12.25 -33.97 15.99
CA ASN A 364 11.62 -34.84 15.00
C ASN A 364 10.65 -34.02 14.12
N ILE A 365 10.63 -34.35 12.83
CA ILE A 365 9.67 -33.82 11.87
C ILE A 365 8.85 -34.97 11.28
N TYR A 366 7.54 -34.85 11.39
CA TYR A 366 6.59 -35.81 10.86
C TYR A 366 5.86 -35.21 9.69
N VAL A 367 5.72 -35.96 8.61
CA VAL A 367 5.01 -35.56 7.40
C VAL A 367 3.83 -36.50 7.23
N ILE A 368 2.62 -35.97 7.38
CA ILE A 368 1.36 -36.71 7.35
C ILE A 368 0.63 -36.36 6.06
N ASP A 369 0.40 -37.32 5.20
CA ASP A 369 -0.38 -37.15 3.98
C ASP A 369 -1.88 -37.03 4.29
N ALA A 370 -2.64 -36.37 3.41
CA ALA A 370 -4.08 -36.16 3.59
C ALA A 370 -4.88 -37.42 3.88
N GLU A 371 -4.46 -38.60 3.31
CA GLU A 371 -5.12 -39.87 3.52
C GLU A 371 -5.01 -40.36 4.97
N ASN A 372 -3.96 -39.94 5.69
CA ASN A 372 -3.66 -40.35 7.06
C ASN A 372 -3.85 -39.20 8.07
N ILE A 373 -4.54 -38.14 7.68
CA ILE A 373 -4.64 -36.91 8.49
C ILE A 373 -5.23 -37.11 9.88
N ASP A 374 -6.09 -38.14 10.04
CA ASP A 374 -6.65 -38.55 11.33
C ASP A 374 -5.59 -38.94 12.37
N ASP A 375 -4.41 -39.34 11.96
CA ASP A 375 -3.30 -39.69 12.86
C ASP A 375 -2.79 -38.47 13.63
N ALA A 376 -2.98 -37.23 13.09
CA ALA A 376 -2.66 -35.99 13.78
C ALA A 376 -3.64 -35.64 14.90
N LYS A 377 -4.78 -36.32 14.98
CA LYS A 377 -5.88 -35.94 15.87
C LYS A 377 -5.47 -35.95 17.34
N ALA A 378 -4.81 -37.02 17.78
CA ALA A 378 -4.41 -37.17 19.18
C ALA A 378 -3.49 -36.03 19.65
N ILE A 379 -2.56 -35.61 18.81
CA ILE A 379 -1.60 -34.54 19.15
C ILE A 379 -2.23 -33.15 19.05
N LEU A 380 -3.11 -32.92 18.08
CA LEU A 380 -3.72 -31.59 17.84
C LEU A 380 -4.92 -31.32 18.76
N GLU A 381 -5.68 -32.33 19.16
CA GLU A 381 -6.84 -32.20 20.06
C GLU A 381 -6.45 -32.29 21.54
N ASN A 382 -5.17 -32.55 21.86
CA ASN A 382 -4.69 -32.50 23.23
C ASN A 382 -4.53 -31.07 23.73
N PRO A 383 -5.32 -30.60 24.75
CA PRO A 383 -5.24 -29.24 25.24
C PRO A 383 -3.92 -28.87 25.92
N SER A 384 -3.12 -29.87 26.32
CA SER A 384 -1.79 -29.66 26.91
C SER A 384 -0.73 -29.31 25.88
N ASN A 385 -0.96 -29.63 24.60
CA ASN A 385 -0.05 -29.30 23.51
C ASN A 385 -0.27 -27.86 23.06
N ARG A 386 0.80 -27.10 22.90
CA ARG A 386 0.79 -25.72 22.43
C ARG A 386 1.07 -25.70 20.93
N ILE A 387 0.09 -25.37 20.11
CA ILE A 387 0.23 -25.36 18.67
C ILE A 387 0.74 -24.00 18.20
N ILE A 388 1.89 -24.04 17.51
CA ILE A 388 2.62 -22.86 17.00
C ILE A 388 2.65 -22.97 15.47
N GLY A 389 2.38 -21.88 14.76
CA GLY A 389 2.37 -21.91 13.30
C GLY A 389 2.42 -20.54 12.65
N HIS A 390 2.22 -20.53 11.34
CA HIS A 390 2.11 -19.35 10.50
C HIS A 390 0.79 -19.39 9.73
N GLY A 391 -0.10 -18.40 9.95
CA GLY A 391 -1.42 -18.37 9.35
C GLY A 391 -2.34 -19.49 9.86
N LEU A 392 -2.32 -19.73 11.18
CA LEU A 392 -3.05 -20.82 11.85
C LEU A 392 -4.56 -20.81 11.58
N LYS A 393 -5.16 -19.67 11.22
CA LYS A 393 -6.57 -19.61 10.85
C LYS A 393 -6.89 -20.51 9.64
N ASN A 394 -6.07 -20.48 8.60
CA ASN A 394 -6.26 -21.32 7.42
C ASN A 394 -5.98 -22.80 7.71
N ILE A 395 -4.96 -23.07 8.51
CA ILE A 395 -4.63 -24.44 8.95
C ILE A 395 -5.79 -25.02 9.78
N TYR A 396 -6.32 -24.25 10.73
CA TYR A 396 -7.45 -24.66 11.56
C TYR A 396 -8.72 -24.94 10.72
N LYS A 397 -9.03 -24.07 9.73
CA LYS A 397 -10.16 -24.30 8.80
C LYS A 397 -10.02 -25.63 8.06
N ALA A 398 -8.86 -25.87 7.51
CA ALA A 398 -8.59 -27.07 6.72
C ALA A 398 -8.68 -28.34 7.58
N LEU A 399 -8.08 -28.33 8.76
CA LEU A 399 -8.14 -29.46 9.71
C LEU A 399 -9.58 -29.70 10.21
N LYS A 400 -10.33 -28.65 10.50
CA LYS A 400 -11.74 -28.77 10.92
C LYS A 400 -12.60 -29.40 9.84
N LYS A 401 -12.35 -29.10 8.56
CA LYS A 401 -13.00 -29.76 7.43
C LYS A 401 -12.75 -31.28 7.44
N CYS A 402 -11.57 -31.71 7.89
CA CYS A 402 -11.22 -33.12 8.10
C CYS A 402 -11.71 -33.69 9.44
N GLY A 403 -12.47 -32.95 10.24
CA GLY A 403 -12.98 -33.42 11.53
C GLY A 403 -12.01 -33.30 12.70
N ILE A 404 -10.92 -32.52 12.55
CA ILE A 404 -9.91 -32.31 13.59
C ILE A 404 -10.02 -30.89 14.14
N ARG A 405 -10.13 -30.77 15.46
CA ARG A 405 -10.17 -29.46 16.16
C ARG A 405 -8.88 -29.23 16.94
N ILE A 406 -8.10 -28.23 16.57
CA ILE A 406 -6.94 -27.86 17.38
C ILE A 406 -7.45 -27.35 18.74
N ALA A 407 -7.04 -28.04 19.81
CA ALA A 407 -7.50 -27.73 21.15
C ALA A 407 -6.86 -26.43 21.69
N ASN A 408 -5.57 -26.21 21.44
CA ASN A 408 -4.80 -25.08 21.95
C ASN A 408 -4.03 -24.40 20.83
N ILE A 409 -4.64 -23.42 20.17
CA ILE A 409 -3.99 -22.52 19.20
C ILE A 409 -3.19 -21.52 20.02
N PHE A 410 -1.86 -21.73 20.14
CA PHE A 410 -1.05 -21.01 21.11
C PHE A 410 -0.32 -19.80 20.53
N PHE A 411 0.32 -19.93 19.37
CA PHE A 411 1.13 -18.85 18.81
C PHE A 411 1.13 -18.85 17.29
N ASP A 412 0.64 -17.77 16.72
CA ASP A 412 0.71 -17.48 15.28
C ASP A 412 1.74 -16.37 15.04
N ILE A 413 2.82 -16.67 14.30
CA ILE A 413 3.90 -15.72 14.06
C ILE A 413 3.47 -14.52 13.19
N GLU A 414 2.45 -14.67 12.33
CA GLU A 414 1.88 -13.56 11.55
C GLU A 414 1.19 -12.57 12.49
N ILE A 415 0.35 -13.07 13.41
CA ILE A 415 -0.36 -12.26 14.40
C ILE A 415 0.63 -11.61 15.37
N ALA A 416 1.65 -12.35 15.80
CA ALA A 416 2.69 -11.82 16.68
C ALA A 416 3.43 -10.64 16.02
N GLU A 417 3.88 -10.82 14.79
CA GLU A 417 4.56 -9.77 14.03
C GLU A 417 3.68 -8.54 13.83
N TYR A 418 2.40 -8.72 13.49
CA TYR A 418 1.45 -7.63 13.35
C TYR A 418 1.29 -6.80 14.64
N LEU A 419 1.30 -7.45 15.81
CA LEU A 419 1.22 -6.73 17.09
C LEU A 419 2.52 -6.04 17.46
N ILE A 420 3.68 -6.66 17.17
CA ILE A 420 5.01 -6.08 17.39
C ILE A 420 5.23 -4.86 16.51
N ASP A 421 4.78 -4.92 15.25
CA ASP A 421 4.89 -3.83 14.28
C ASP A 421 3.61 -3.71 13.44
N SER A 422 2.65 -2.94 13.93
CA SER A 422 1.34 -2.73 13.29
C SER A 422 1.39 -1.99 11.94
N ASN A 423 2.55 -1.47 11.54
CA ASN A 423 2.75 -0.84 10.23
C ASN A 423 3.30 -1.82 9.20
N ASN A 424 3.73 -3.01 9.63
CA ASN A 424 4.15 -4.05 8.72
C ASN A 424 2.95 -4.59 7.92
N THR A 425 3.16 -4.83 6.64
CA THR A 425 2.18 -5.39 5.71
C THR A 425 2.68 -6.65 5.03
N ASN A 426 3.90 -7.09 5.36
CA ASN A 426 4.53 -8.29 4.81
C ASN A 426 4.84 -9.27 5.92
N PHE A 427 4.16 -10.40 5.90
CA PHE A 427 4.28 -11.46 6.90
C PHE A 427 4.83 -12.76 6.31
N THR A 428 5.45 -12.72 5.12
CA THR A 428 6.06 -13.91 4.52
C THR A 428 7.24 -14.41 5.36
N LEU A 429 7.49 -15.72 5.34
CA LEU A 429 8.61 -16.30 6.09
C LEU A 429 9.95 -15.71 5.68
N GLU A 430 10.13 -15.40 4.39
CA GLU A 430 11.36 -14.77 3.91
C GLU A 430 11.56 -13.37 4.53
N TYR A 431 10.49 -12.60 4.65
CA TYR A 431 10.55 -11.30 5.31
C TYR A 431 10.90 -11.46 6.80
N LEU A 432 10.20 -12.36 7.49
CA LEU A 432 10.40 -12.60 8.92
C LEU A 432 11.81 -13.13 9.20
N ASN A 433 12.31 -14.08 8.41
CA ASN A 433 13.68 -14.58 8.54
C ASN A 433 14.72 -13.47 8.41
N ASN A 434 14.56 -12.59 7.41
CA ASN A 434 15.44 -11.43 7.25
C ASN A 434 15.37 -10.47 8.42
N LYS A 435 14.15 -10.16 8.90
CA LYS A 435 13.94 -9.25 10.02
C LYS A 435 14.58 -9.75 11.32
N TYR A 436 14.44 -11.05 11.58
CA TYR A 436 14.93 -11.68 12.81
C TYR A 436 16.32 -12.32 12.69
N GLY A 437 16.96 -12.21 11.54
CA GLY A 437 18.31 -12.73 11.31
C GLY A 437 18.41 -14.24 11.22
N LEU A 438 17.30 -14.91 10.88
CA LEU A 438 17.22 -16.35 10.68
C LEU A 438 17.75 -16.74 9.29
N GLU A 439 18.09 -18.04 9.12
CA GLU A 439 18.54 -18.56 7.83
C GLU A 439 17.42 -18.49 6.78
N ASN A 440 17.75 -18.03 5.59
CA ASN A 440 16.83 -18.01 4.46
C ASN A 440 16.93 -19.32 3.67
N PHE A 441 15.81 -19.72 3.09
CA PHE A 441 15.69 -20.84 2.18
C PHE A 441 14.90 -20.43 0.94
N GLU A 442 14.83 -21.31 -0.04
CA GLU A 442 14.11 -21.05 -1.28
C GLU A 442 12.62 -20.75 -1.01
N SER A 443 12.11 -19.68 -1.58
CA SER A 443 10.72 -19.26 -1.36
C SER A 443 9.70 -20.08 -2.15
N LEU A 444 8.47 -20.12 -1.68
CA LEU A 444 7.39 -20.80 -2.40
C LEU A 444 7.19 -20.19 -3.81
N GLU A 445 7.27 -18.85 -3.95
CA GLU A 445 7.20 -18.19 -5.26
C GLU A 445 8.31 -18.62 -6.23
N GLU A 446 9.49 -18.97 -5.75
CA GLU A 446 10.58 -19.48 -6.60
C GLU A 446 10.35 -20.91 -7.06
N ILE A 447 9.59 -21.68 -6.28
CA ILE A 447 9.27 -23.09 -6.59
C ILE A 447 8.10 -23.15 -7.58
N ILE A 448 7.02 -22.42 -7.34
CA ILE A 448 5.78 -22.52 -8.12
C ILE A 448 5.59 -21.36 -9.13
N GLY A 449 6.39 -20.31 -9.07
CA GLY A 449 6.22 -19.12 -9.92
C GLY A 449 5.25 -18.10 -9.35
N LYS A 450 4.97 -17.03 -10.09
CA LYS A 450 4.15 -15.89 -9.64
C LYS A 450 3.08 -15.49 -10.66
N GLY A 451 1.88 -15.18 -10.18
CA GLY A 451 0.78 -14.62 -10.96
C GLY A 451 0.31 -15.56 -12.07
N LYS A 452 0.26 -15.10 -13.34
CA LYS A 452 -0.23 -15.94 -14.46
C LYS A 452 0.64 -17.16 -14.79
N LYS A 453 1.83 -17.24 -14.24
CA LYS A 453 2.78 -18.37 -14.41
C LYS A 453 2.84 -19.27 -13.19
N GLU A 454 2.03 -18.98 -12.20
CA GLU A 454 1.97 -19.77 -10.96
C GLU A 454 1.45 -21.18 -11.25
N LEU A 455 2.22 -22.18 -10.84
CA LEU A 455 1.87 -23.59 -10.95
C LEU A 455 1.01 -23.99 -9.75
N LYS A 456 0.08 -24.91 -9.95
CA LYS A 456 -0.54 -25.60 -8.83
C LYS A 456 0.54 -26.43 -8.11
N LEU A 457 0.44 -26.60 -6.80
CA LEU A 457 1.42 -27.33 -5.98
C LEU A 457 1.62 -28.75 -6.48
N ILE A 458 0.57 -29.40 -6.98
CA ILE A 458 0.62 -30.74 -7.56
C ILE A 458 1.60 -30.87 -8.75
N PHE A 459 1.87 -29.78 -9.46
CA PHE A 459 2.80 -29.74 -10.59
C PHE A 459 4.19 -29.21 -10.23
N ALA A 460 4.39 -28.79 -8.99
CA ALA A 460 5.67 -28.31 -8.50
C ALA A 460 6.66 -29.46 -8.26
N ASP A 461 7.95 -29.12 -8.19
CA ASP A 461 8.99 -30.06 -7.81
C ASP A 461 8.78 -30.53 -6.36
N LYS A 462 8.52 -31.81 -6.18
CA LYS A 462 8.15 -32.42 -4.88
C LYS A 462 9.26 -32.34 -3.83
N GLU A 463 10.52 -32.45 -4.26
CA GLU A 463 11.66 -32.41 -3.35
C GLU A 463 11.87 -30.97 -2.85
N ARG A 464 11.85 -30.00 -3.75
CA ARG A 464 11.95 -28.58 -3.40
C ARG A 464 10.78 -28.13 -2.53
N LEU A 465 9.56 -28.58 -2.87
CA LEU A 465 8.36 -28.23 -2.11
C LEU A 465 8.42 -28.83 -0.69
N SER A 466 8.82 -30.10 -0.55
CA SER A 466 9.02 -30.73 0.76
C SER A 466 10.09 -29.99 1.58
N ALA A 467 11.22 -29.67 0.95
CA ALA A 467 12.29 -28.91 1.61
C ALA A 467 11.80 -27.52 2.08
N TYR A 468 10.95 -26.85 1.29
CA TYR A 468 10.33 -25.58 1.70
C TYR A 468 9.51 -25.74 2.98
N PHE A 469 8.60 -26.71 3.04
CA PHE A 469 7.75 -26.90 4.21
C PHE A 469 8.52 -27.35 5.44
N ILE A 470 9.55 -28.18 5.27
CA ILE A 470 10.44 -28.60 6.37
C ILE A 470 11.22 -27.38 6.91
N ASN A 471 11.85 -26.60 6.04
CA ASN A 471 12.59 -25.40 6.46
C ASN A 471 11.66 -24.34 7.07
N SER A 472 10.41 -24.27 6.63
CA SER A 472 9.44 -23.36 7.22
C SER A 472 9.15 -23.64 8.69
N LEU A 473 9.20 -24.91 9.13
CA LEU A 473 9.03 -25.26 10.55
C LEU A 473 10.15 -24.68 11.42
N TYR A 474 11.40 -24.72 10.94
CA TYR A 474 12.52 -24.11 11.67
C TYR A 474 12.40 -22.59 11.72
N SER A 475 11.94 -21.97 10.62
CA SER A 475 11.66 -20.53 10.62
C SER A 475 10.56 -20.14 11.59
N ILE A 476 9.48 -20.89 11.64
CA ILE A 476 8.36 -20.66 12.57
C ILE A 476 8.87 -20.77 14.01
N GLU A 477 9.65 -21.80 14.32
CA GLU A 477 10.25 -22.00 15.65
C GLU A 477 11.18 -20.84 16.01
N GLY A 478 12.10 -20.47 15.12
CA GLY A 478 13.02 -19.36 15.33
C GLY A 478 12.29 -18.02 15.53
N CYS A 479 11.27 -17.74 14.71
CA CYS A 479 10.42 -16.57 14.88
C CYS A 479 9.70 -16.59 16.24
N TYR A 480 9.12 -17.73 16.63
CA TYR A 480 8.47 -17.86 17.94
C TYR A 480 9.43 -17.54 19.08
N GLN A 481 10.66 -18.08 19.05
CA GLN A 481 11.69 -17.83 20.07
C GLN A 481 12.07 -16.34 20.17
N MET A 482 12.07 -15.63 19.06
CA MET A 482 12.40 -14.20 19.03
C MET A 482 11.21 -13.30 19.38
N MET A 483 10.01 -13.63 18.89
CA MET A 483 8.81 -12.81 19.04
C MET A 483 8.14 -12.98 20.41
N GLY A 484 8.19 -14.19 21.01
CA GLY A 484 7.58 -14.44 22.31
C GLY A 484 8.09 -13.48 23.40
N PRO A 485 9.41 -13.37 23.63
CA PRO A 485 9.97 -12.39 24.57
C PRO A 485 9.66 -10.94 24.20
N GLU A 486 9.55 -10.59 22.92
CA GLU A 486 9.24 -9.22 22.49
C GLU A 486 7.76 -8.85 22.75
N ILE A 487 6.83 -9.81 22.61
CA ILE A 487 5.41 -9.65 23.01
C ILE A 487 5.31 -9.36 24.51
N GLU A 488 6.04 -10.08 25.35
CA GLU A 488 6.09 -9.86 26.79
C GLU A 488 6.71 -8.49 27.15
N LYS A 489 7.86 -8.18 26.60
CA LYS A 489 8.59 -6.93 26.81
C LYS A 489 7.77 -5.70 26.37
N GLN A 490 6.98 -5.81 25.32
CA GLN A 490 6.09 -4.76 24.86
C GLN A 490 4.74 -4.75 25.58
N GLU A 491 4.51 -5.61 26.59
CA GLU A 491 3.26 -5.70 27.35
C GLU A 491 2.04 -6.02 26.45
N LEU A 492 2.23 -6.79 25.38
CA LEU A 492 1.20 -7.15 24.41
C LEU A 492 0.52 -8.47 24.74
N SER A 493 0.94 -9.17 25.80
CA SER A 493 0.50 -10.54 26.14
C SER A 493 -1.02 -10.67 26.27
N PHE A 494 -1.71 -9.68 26.84
CA PHE A 494 -3.17 -9.71 26.93
C PHE A 494 -3.83 -9.63 25.56
N VAL A 495 -3.42 -8.67 24.74
CA VAL A 495 -3.99 -8.50 23.39
C VAL A 495 -3.69 -9.73 22.53
N PHE A 496 -2.49 -10.27 22.64
CA PHE A 496 -2.07 -11.46 21.90
C PHE A 496 -2.87 -12.70 22.32
N ASN A 497 -2.82 -13.06 23.60
CA ASN A 497 -3.36 -14.33 24.09
C ASN A 497 -4.89 -14.29 24.25
N GLU A 498 -5.43 -13.21 24.83
CA GLU A 498 -6.85 -13.15 25.21
C GLU A 498 -7.74 -12.58 24.08
N ILE A 499 -7.16 -11.86 23.12
CA ILE A 499 -7.93 -11.30 22.00
C ILE A 499 -7.57 -12.01 20.69
N GLU A 500 -6.35 -11.81 20.16
CA GLU A 500 -6.06 -12.21 18.78
C GLU A 500 -5.98 -13.72 18.58
N MET A 501 -5.33 -14.45 19.49
CA MET A 501 -5.21 -15.90 19.37
C MET A 501 -6.56 -16.63 19.56
N LYS A 502 -7.40 -16.19 20.51
CA LYS A 502 -8.75 -16.74 20.67
C LYS A 502 -9.65 -16.45 19.47
N LEU A 503 -9.45 -15.28 18.85
CA LEU A 503 -10.23 -14.85 17.70
C LEU A 503 -9.97 -15.72 16.44
N VAL A 504 -8.80 -16.35 16.32
CA VAL A 504 -8.46 -17.26 15.21
C VAL A 504 -9.54 -18.30 14.97
N ARG A 505 -10.01 -18.95 16.04
CA ARG A 505 -11.06 -19.98 15.98
C ARG A 505 -12.41 -19.38 15.58
N VAL A 506 -12.77 -18.25 16.19
CA VAL A 506 -14.04 -17.56 15.92
C VAL A 506 -14.15 -17.19 14.45
N LEU A 507 -13.09 -16.53 13.91
CA LEU A 507 -13.07 -16.12 12.50
C LEU A 507 -13.07 -17.30 11.54
N SER A 508 -12.34 -18.37 11.88
CA SER A 508 -12.37 -19.60 11.09
C SER A 508 -13.78 -20.13 10.93
N ASP A 509 -14.53 -20.19 12.02
CA ASP A 509 -15.89 -20.74 12.05
C ASP A 509 -16.86 -19.82 11.32
N MET A 510 -16.74 -18.50 11.49
CA MET A 510 -17.54 -17.52 10.74
C MET A 510 -17.31 -17.63 9.23
N GLU A 511 -16.05 -17.77 8.81
CA GLU A 511 -15.68 -17.92 7.38
C GLU A 511 -16.22 -19.22 6.79
N GLN A 512 -16.20 -20.33 7.56
CA GLN A 512 -16.76 -21.62 7.12
C GLN A 512 -18.28 -21.61 7.07
N GLU A 513 -18.95 -20.97 8.04
CA GLU A 513 -20.41 -20.84 8.02
C GLU A 513 -20.88 -20.01 6.84
N GLY A 514 -20.28 -18.82 6.64
CA GLY A 514 -20.67 -17.88 5.59
C GLY A 514 -22.09 -17.32 5.78
N PHE A 515 -22.56 -16.50 4.83
CA PHE A 515 -23.86 -15.83 4.87
C PHE A 515 -24.76 -16.30 3.73
N LEU A 516 -25.95 -16.77 4.04
CA LEU A 516 -26.93 -17.23 3.04
C LEU A 516 -27.48 -16.06 2.24
N VAL A 517 -27.60 -16.23 0.91
CA VAL A 517 -28.14 -15.20 0.02
C VAL A 517 -29.28 -15.68 -0.85
N ASP A 518 -30.28 -14.81 -1.05
CA ASP A 518 -31.37 -15.04 -2.01
C ASP A 518 -30.85 -14.81 -3.44
N THR A 519 -30.39 -15.88 -4.08
CA THR A 519 -29.90 -15.83 -5.46
C THR A 519 -30.98 -15.49 -6.48
N ALA A 520 -32.26 -15.78 -6.17
CA ALA A 520 -33.37 -15.42 -7.05
C ALA A 520 -33.62 -13.91 -7.04
N LEU A 521 -33.55 -13.29 -5.87
CA LEU A 521 -33.61 -11.83 -5.72
C LEU A 521 -32.42 -11.15 -6.39
N LEU A 522 -31.20 -11.67 -6.19
CA LEU A 522 -29.99 -11.15 -6.87
C LEU A 522 -30.13 -11.17 -8.40
N ARG A 523 -30.61 -12.26 -8.98
CA ARG A 523 -30.85 -12.35 -10.43
C ARG A 523 -31.91 -11.37 -10.90
N ARG A 524 -32.99 -11.16 -10.17
CA ARG A 524 -34.01 -10.17 -10.49
C ARG A 524 -33.43 -8.75 -10.49
N LEU A 525 -32.66 -8.40 -9.46
CA LEU A 525 -31.99 -7.11 -9.35
C LEU A 525 -30.97 -6.91 -10.47
N SER A 526 -30.23 -7.96 -10.86
CA SER A 526 -29.27 -7.89 -11.99
C SER A 526 -29.97 -7.51 -13.29
N LEU A 527 -31.08 -8.16 -13.62
CA LEU A 527 -31.89 -7.87 -14.83
C LEU A 527 -32.52 -6.48 -14.78
N GLN A 528 -33.03 -6.07 -13.62
CA GLN A 528 -33.60 -4.74 -13.45
C GLN A 528 -32.55 -3.66 -13.68
N TYR A 529 -31.38 -3.78 -13.05
CA TYR A 529 -30.32 -2.78 -13.17
C TYR A 529 -29.68 -2.76 -14.57
N GLU A 530 -29.64 -3.90 -15.25
CA GLU A 530 -29.21 -3.95 -16.65
C GLU A 530 -30.11 -3.09 -17.54
N LYS A 531 -31.41 -3.17 -17.35
CA LYS A 531 -32.38 -2.34 -18.07
C LYS A 531 -32.21 -0.85 -17.73
N GLU A 532 -32.14 -0.50 -16.46
CA GLU A 532 -31.95 0.89 -15.99
C GLU A 532 -30.63 1.48 -16.53
N ILE A 533 -29.53 0.68 -16.54
CA ILE A 533 -28.23 1.09 -17.13
C ILE A 533 -28.39 1.40 -18.61
N ALA A 534 -29.07 0.53 -19.39
CA ALA A 534 -29.26 0.76 -20.81
C ALA A 534 -30.11 2.01 -21.13
N GLU A 535 -31.13 2.30 -20.31
CA GLU A 535 -31.94 3.52 -20.42
C GLU A 535 -31.12 4.78 -20.11
N LEU A 536 -30.31 4.74 -19.06
CA LEU A 536 -29.40 5.85 -18.69
C LEU A 536 -28.33 6.07 -19.75
N GLU A 537 -27.72 4.99 -20.27
CA GLU A 537 -26.72 5.06 -21.33
C GLU A 537 -27.30 5.73 -22.60
N SER A 538 -28.50 5.35 -23.01
CA SER A 538 -29.20 5.98 -24.13
C SER A 538 -29.46 7.47 -23.91
N SER A 539 -29.87 7.84 -22.69
CA SER A 539 -30.12 9.23 -22.32
C SER A 539 -28.82 10.05 -22.32
N ILE A 540 -27.74 9.50 -21.76
CA ILE A 540 -26.41 10.13 -21.73
C ILE A 540 -25.89 10.37 -23.15
N TYR A 541 -26.01 9.37 -24.05
CA TYR A 541 -25.59 9.53 -25.46
C TYR A 541 -26.42 10.56 -26.20
N SER A 542 -27.72 10.61 -25.94
CA SER A 542 -28.60 11.63 -26.51
C SER A 542 -28.17 13.03 -26.08
N LEU A 543 -27.90 13.24 -24.79
CA LEU A 543 -27.46 14.53 -24.25
C LEU A 543 -26.03 14.89 -24.69
N ALA A 544 -25.16 13.93 -24.85
CA ALA A 544 -23.80 14.10 -25.37
C ALA A 544 -23.77 14.32 -26.90
N GLY A 545 -24.80 13.86 -27.63
CA GLY A 545 -24.89 13.92 -29.09
C GLY A 545 -24.01 12.88 -29.81
N GLU A 546 -23.42 11.94 -29.11
CA GLU A 546 -22.62 10.82 -29.65
C GLU A 546 -22.41 9.72 -28.61
N PRO A 547 -22.21 8.46 -29.04
CA PRO A 547 -21.81 7.37 -28.16
C PRO A 547 -20.34 7.50 -27.75
N PHE A 548 -20.03 7.21 -26.50
CA PHE A 548 -18.67 7.19 -25.93
C PHE A 548 -18.60 6.25 -24.73
N ASN A 549 -17.40 5.89 -24.27
CA ASN A 549 -17.25 5.08 -23.08
C ASN A 549 -17.42 5.95 -21.81
N ILE A 550 -18.60 5.88 -21.17
CA ILE A 550 -18.95 6.64 -19.96
C ILE A 550 -18.02 6.29 -18.79
N ASN A 551 -17.50 5.06 -18.74
CA ASN A 551 -16.57 4.61 -17.74
C ASN A 551 -15.11 5.06 -17.99
N SER A 552 -14.81 5.66 -19.14
CA SER A 552 -13.51 6.23 -19.43
C SER A 552 -13.41 7.68 -18.94
N PRO A 553 -12.64 7.99 -17.87
CA PRO A 553 -12.50 9.36 -17.38
C PRO A 553 -12.00 10.33 -18.45
N LYS A 554 -11.18 9.83 -19.41
CA LYS A 554 -10.64 10.64 -20.49
C LYS A 554 -11.72 11.03 -21.50
N GLN A 555 -12.54 10.07 -21.98
CA GLN A 555 -13.61 10.36 -22.92
C GLN A 555 -14.71 11.20 -22.29
N LEU A 556 -15.12 10.84 -21.07
CA LEU A 556 -16.10 11.63 -20.32
C LEU A 556 -15.63 13.06 -20.09
N GLY A 557 -14.34 13.26 -19.76
CA GLY A 557 -13.77 14.59 -19.61
C GLY A 557 -13.86 15.45 -20.86
N VAL A 558 -13.62 14.87 -22.05
CA VAL A 558 -13.79 15.55 -23.35
C VAL A 558 -15.26 15.96 -23.57
N ILE A 559 -16.20 15.04 -23.31
CA ILE A 559 -17.63 15.34 -23.44
C ILE A 559 -18.06 16.49 -22.52
N LEU A 560 -17.73 16.41 -21.23
CA LEU A 560 -18.19 17.39 -20.25
C LEU A 560 -17.54 18.77 -20.42
N PHE A 561 -16.23 18.83 -20.65
CA PHE A 561 -15.48 20.07 -20.57
C PHE A 561 -15.14 20.68 -21.92
N ASP A 562 -14.91 19.87 -22.96
CA ASP A 562 -14.58 20.38 -24.28
C ASP A 562 -15.83 20.53 -25.18
N LYS A 563 -16.75 19.55 -25.13
CA LYS A 563 -17.96 19.56 -25.99
C LYS A 563 -19.12 20.33 -25.36
N LEU A 564 -19.48 20.01 -24.12
CA LEU A 564 -20.57 20.68 -23.39
C LEU A 564 -20.12 21.95 -22.68
N ALA A 565 -18.84 22.30 -22.75
CA ALA A 565 -18.23 23.51 -22.19
C ALA A 565 -18.57 23.77 -20.71
N LEU A 566 -18.75 22.72 -19.91
CA LEU A 566 -18.99 22.84 -18.47
C LEU A 566 -17.76 23.40 -17.74
N PRO A 567 -17.93 24.10 -16.60
CA PRO A 567 -16.82 24.66 -15.88
C PRO A 567 -15.86 23.57 -15.35
N VAL A 568 -14.57 23.75 -15.61
CA VAL A 568 -13.52 22.82 -15.16
C VAL A 568 -13.24 23.04 -13.67
N ILE A 569 -13.65 22.12 -12.83
CA ILE A 569 -13.46 22.20 -11.37
C ILE A 569 -12.05 21.76 -10.97
N LYS A 570 -11.56 20.63 -11.54
CA LYS A 570 -10.27 20.05 -11.17
C LYS A 570 -9.60 19.38 -12.37
N LYS A 571 -8.28 19.57 -12.49
CA LYS A 571 -7.44 18.84 -13.45
C LYS A 571 -6.52 17.88 -12.74
N THR A 572 -6.25 16.72 -13.36
CA THR A 572 -5.24 15.76 -12.96
C THR A 572 -4.00 15.88 -13.85
N LYS A 573 -2.94 15.16 -13.52
CA LYS A 573 -1.73 15.10 -14.39
C LYS A 573 -2.02 14.56 -15.80
N THR A 574 -3.11 13.78 -15.95
CA THR A 574 -3.46 13.07 -17.18
C THR A 574 -4.68 13.65 -17.91
N GLY A 575 -5.26 14.76 -17.42
CA GLY A 575 -6.42 15.41 -18.03
C GLY A 575 -7.44 15.94 -17.03
N TYR A 576 -8.70 16.01 -17.44
CA TYR A 576 -9.79 16.46 -16.59
C TYR A 576 -10.13 15.42 -15.51
N SER A 577 -10.40 15.88 -14.28
CA SER A 577 -10.97 15.00 -13.26
C SER A 577 -12.47 14.85 -13.47
N THR A 578 -12.98 13.63 -13.40
CA THR A 578 -14.41 13.30 -13.45
C THR A 578 -14.81 12.47 -12.23
N ASN A 579 -14.10 12.64 -11.10
CA ASN A 579 -14.44 11.97 -9.85
C ASN A 579 -15.77 12.51 -9.28
N ILE A 580 -16.28 11.83 -8.25
CA ILE A 580 -17.58 12.14 -7.66
C ILE A 580 -17.65 13.59 -7.17
N GLU A 581 -16.61 14.11 -6.52
CA GLU A 581 -16.54 15.49 -6.03
C GLU A 581 -16.72 16.54 -7.15
N VAL A 582 -16.15 16.25 -8.34
CA VAL A 582 -16.26 17.11 -9.51
C VAL A 582 -17.68 17.05 -10.09
N LEU A 583 -18.29 15.86 -10.14
CA LEU A 583 -19.65 15.70 -10.63
C LEU A 583 -20.66 16.37 -9.68
N GLU A 584 -20.50 16.20 -8.37
CA GLU A 584 -21.31 16.88 -7.35
C GLU A 584 -21.24 18.42 -7.48
N ALA A 585 -20.03 18.96 -7.71
CA ALA A 585 -19.86 20.40 -7.93
C ALA A 585 -20.47 20.91 -9.26
N LEU A 586 -20.76 19.98 -10.19
CA LEU A 586 -21.43 20.27 -11.48
C LEU A 586 -22.93 20.02 -11.46
N GLN A 587 -23.50 19.50 -10.37
CA GLN A 587 -24.96 19.28 -10.26
C GLN A 587 -25.75 20.55 -10.55
N GLY A 588 -26.87 20.39 -11.27
CA GLY A 588 -27.71 21.47 -11.70
C GLY A 588 -27.15 22.36 -12.83
N LYS A 589 -25.93 22.04 -13.33
CA LYS A 589 -25.35 22.79 -14.48
C LYS A 589 -25.78 22.20 -15.84
N HIS A 590 -26.01 20.90 -15.89
CA HIS A 590 -26.46 20.18 -17.08
C HIS A 590 -27.05 18.83 -16.69
N GLU A 591 -28.19 18.46 -17.27
CA GLU A 591 -28.92 17.22 -16.97
C GLU A 591 -28.06 15.94 -17.13
N ILE A 592 -27.07 15.95 -18.01
CA ILE A 592 -26.15 14.81 -18.22
C ILE A 592 -25.41 14.42 -16.92
N ILE A 593 -25.18 15.36 -15.99
CA ILE A 593 -24.43 15.13 -14.76
C ILE A 593 -25.18 14.17 -13.85
N GLU A 594 -26.48 14.41 -13.65
CA GLU A 594 -27.37 13.59 -12.84
C GLU A 594 -27.42 12.17 -13.41
N HIS A 595 -27.60 12.03 -14.74
CA HIS A 595 -27.61 10.72 -15.40
C HIS A 595 -26.27 9.98 -15.29
N ILE A 596 -25.13 10.68 -15.40
CA ILE A 596 -23.79 10.08 -15.25
C ILE A 596 -23.58 9.61 -13.80
N MET A 597 -23.98 10.39 -12.81
CA MET A 597 -23.87 10.02 -11.40
C MET A 597 -24.71 8.78 -11.11
N GLU A 598 -25.95 8.73 -11.59
CA GLU A 598 -26.86 7.61 -11.43
C GLU A 598 -26.32 6.36 -12.18
N TYR A 599 -25.90 6.51 -13.42
CA TYR A 599 -25.29 5.43 -14.22
C TYR A 599 -24.10 4.80 -13.49
N ARG A 600 -23.18 5.59 -12.98
CA ARG A 600 -22.02 5.10 -12.23
C ARG A 600 -22.40 4.40 -10.95
N GLN A 601 -23.38 4.92 -10.23
CA GLN A 601 -23.89 4.30 -9.01
C GLN A 601 -24.48 2.92 -9.29
N ILE A 602 -25.40 2.82 -10.27
CA ILE A 602 -26.07 1.56 -10.60
C ILE A 602 -25.08 0.56 -11.19
N THR A 603 -24.19 1.00 -12.08
CA THR A 603 -23.17 0.13 -12.67
C THR A 603 -22.26 -0.47 -11.60
N LYS A 604 -21.85 0.33 -10.60
CA LYS A 604 -21.05 -0.16 -9.47
C LYS A 604 -21.86 -1.15 -8.61
N LEU A 605 -23.12 -0.85 -8.31
CA LEU A 605 -23.98 -1.76 -7.55
C LEU A 605 -24.16 -3.09 -8.27
N LYS A 606 -24.44 -3.05 -9.58
CA LYS A 606 -24.60 -4.26 -10.40
C LYS A 606 -23.31 -5.06 -10.46
N SER A 607 -22.23 -4.45 -10.94
CA SER A 607 -21.00 -5.20 -11.22
C SER A 607 -20.29 -5.71 -9.96
N THR A 608 -20.21 -4.88 -8.91
CA THR A 608 -19.43 -5.20 -7.70
C THR A 608 -20.24 -6.05 -6.72
N TYR A 609 -21.49 -5.69 -6.50
CA TYR A 609 -22.27 -6.35 -5.45
C TYR A 609 -23.23 -7.41 -6.00
N ILE A 610 -23.98 -7.15 -7.07
CA ILE A 610 -24.97 -8.13 -7.54
C ILE A 610 -24.30 -9.24 -8.33
N ASP A 611 -23.67 -8.92 -9.45
CA ASP A 611 -23.02 -9.91 -10.32
C ASP A 611 -21.80 -10.53 -9.63
N GLY A 612 -21.06 -9.69 -8.87
CA GLY A 612 -19.92 -10.15 -8.07
C GLY A 612 -20.35 -11.18 -7.01
N LEU A 613 -21.41 -10.94 -6.26
CA LEU A 613 -21.92 -11.87 -5.26
C LEU A 613 -22.48 -13.15 -5.89
N LEU A 614 -23.23 -13.03 -7.01
CA LEU A 614 -23.71 -14.19 -7.75
C LEU A 614 -22.57 -15.10 -8.22
N GLY A 615 -21.46 -14.51 -8.68
CA GLY A 615 -20.32 -15.27 -9.20
C GLY A 615 -19.52 -16.05 -8.16
N ILE A 616 -19.65 -15.68 -6.87
CA ILE A 616 -18.92 -16.31 -5.76
C ILE A 616 -19.83 -17.07 -4.77
N THR A 617 -21.14 -17.02 -4.98
CA THR A 617 -22.07 -17.79 -4.16
C THR A 617 -21.81 -19.29 -4.36
N ASN A 618 -21.67 -20.02 -3.26
CA ASN A 618 -21.49 -21.47 -3.31
C ASN A 618 -22.78 -22.13 -3.81
N ASP A 619 -22.72 -22.84 -4.93
CA ASP A 619 -23.89 -23.46 -5.57
C ASP A 619 -24.59 -24.53 -4.71
N LYS A 620 -23.84 -25.18 -3.78
CA LYS A 620 -24.39 -26.25 -2.93
C LYS A 620 -25.09 -25.69 -1.68
N THR A 621 -24.52 -24.64 -1.08
CA THR A 621 -25.01 -24.09 0.19
C THR A 621 -25.84 -22.82 0.02
N GLY A 622 -25.74 -22.13 -1.11
CA GLY A 622 -26.31 -20.81 -1.33
C GLY A 622 -25.65 -19.71 -0.48
N ARG A 623 -24.50 -19.99 0.12
CA ARG A 623 -23.82 -19.05 1.02
C ARG A 623 -22.64 -18.38 0.37
N ILE A 624 -22.31 -17.20 0.85
CA ILE A 624 -21.11 -16.43 0.50
C ILE A 624 -20.15 -16.50 1.68
N HIS A 625 -18.91 -16.83 1.40
CA HIS A 625 -17.85 -16.97 2.39
C HIS A 625 -16.83 -15.84 2.19
N THR A 626 -16.84 -14.85 3.09
CA THR A 626 -15.83 -13.79 3.14
C THR A 626 -14.60 -14.26 3.90
N THR A 627 -13.48 -13.58 3.70
CA THR A 627 -12.27 -13.74 4.51
C THR A 627 -12.14 -12.55 5.47
N PHE A 628 -12.00 -12.82 6.77
CA PHE A 628 -11.73 -11.82 7.79
C PHE A 628 -10.23 -11.72 8.06
N ASN A 629 -9.64 -10.56 7.84
CA ASN A 629 -8.22 -10.34 8.05
C ASN A 629 -7.98 -9.62 9.38
N GLN A 630 -7.10 -10.19 10.21
CA GLN A 630 -6.70 -9.63 11.51
C GLN A 630 -5.51 -8.67 11.39
N THR A 631 -4.70 -8.77 10.34
CA THR A 631 -3.36 -8.19 10.23
C THR A 631 -3.26 -7.03 9.23
N ILE A 632 -4.38 -6.58 8.62
CA ILE A 632 -4.36 -5.52 7.61
C ILE A 632 -4.51 -4.12 8.21
N ALA A 633 -5.46 -3.93 9.12
CA ALA A 633 -5.76 -2.61 9.66
C ALA A 633 -4.89 -2.29 10.87
N SER A 634 -4.02 -1.31 10.78
CA SER A 634 -3.13 -0.87 11.87
C SER A 634 -3.86 -0.35 13.13
N THR A 635 -5.18 -0.18 13.06
CA THR A 635 -6.05 0.18 14.20
C THR A 635 -6.54 -1.01 15.00
N GLY A 636 -6.27 -2.24 14.61
CA GLY A 636 -6.82 -3.44 15.22
C GLY A 636 -8.20 -3.87 14.68
N ARG A 637 -8.84 -3.07 13.82
CA ARG A 637 -10.10 -3.45 13.18
C ARG A 637 -9.92 -4.66 12.26
N LEU A 638 -10.93 -5.52 12.19
CA LEU A 638 -11.00 -6.54 11.16
C LEU A 638 -11.29 -5.89 9.80
N SER A 639 -10.73 -6.45 8.76
CA SER A 639 -11.18 -6.16 7.40
C SER A 639 -11.75 -7.41 6.74
N SER A 640 -12.66 -7.21 5.81
CA SER A 640 -13.31 -8.28 5.05
C SER A 640 -12.87 -8.20 3.59
N SER A 641 -12.52 -9.33 3.00
CA SER A 641 -12.13 -9.44 1.60
C SER A 641 -12.70 -10.69 0.96
N ASP A 642 -12.81 -10.70 -0.34
CA ASP A 642 -13.19 -11.83 -1.20
C ASP A 642 -14.52 -12.52 -0.84
N PRO A 643 -15.65 -11.78 -0.72
CA PRO A 643 -15.90 -10.37 -0.98
C PRO A 643 -15.81 -9.49 0.27
N ASN A 644 -15.66 -8.17 0.10
CA ASN A 644 -15.76 -7.24 1.23
C ASN A 644 -17.24 -6.98 1.59
N LEU A 645 -17.74 -7.70 2.60
CA LEU A 645 -19.12 -7.55 3.09
C LEU A 645 -19.31 -6.34 4.02
N GLN A 646 -18.22 -5.77 4.54
CA GLN A 646 -18.29 -4.58 5.41
C GLN A 646 -18.60 -3.28 4.65
N ASN A 647 -18.50 -3.29 3.31
CA ASN A 647 -18.73 -2.12 2.46
C ASN A 647 -20.05 -2.12 1.71
N ILE A 648 -21.01 -2.96 2.10
CA ILE A 648 -22.34 -2.98 1.48
C ILE A 648 -23.08 -1.68 1.81
N PRO A 649 -23.53 -0.91 0.80
CA PRO A 649 -24.10 0.43 1.01
C PRO A 649 -25.35 0.42 1.90
N VAL A 650 -25.49 1.43 2.78
CA VAL A 650 -26.62 1.56 3.72
C VAL A 650 -27.43 2.83 3.46
N ARG A 651 -26.79 3.88 2.90
CA ARG A 651 -27.36 5.24 2.88
C ARG A 651 -28.42 5.45 1.82
N THR A 652 -28.32 4.73 0.70
CA THR A 652 -29.26 4.87 -0.43
C THR A 652 -30.33 3.78 -0.38
N GLU A 653 -31.51 4.04 -0.94
CA GLU A 653 -32.60 3.06 -1.05
C GLU A 653 -32.15 1.79 -1.80
N ARG A 654 -31.46 1.97 -2.95
CA ARG A 654 -30.87 0.86 -3.71
C ARG A 654 -29.80 0.08 -2.90
N GLY A 655 -29.04 0.76 -2.08
CA GLY A 655 -28.05 0.12 -1.19
C GLY A 655 -28.74 -0.70 -0.08
N ARG A 656 -29.82 -0.19 0.48
CA ARG A 656 -30.63 -0.92 1.45
C ARG A 656 -31.26 -2.17 0.85
N ALA A 657 -31.76 -2.10 -0.40
CA ALA A 657 -32.31 -3.26 -1.11
C ALA A 657 -31.29 -4.40 -1.27
N LEU A 658 -29.98 -4.08 -1.34
CA LEU A 658 -28.94 -5.12 -1.34
C LEU A 658 -28.84 -5.88 -0.02
N ARG A 659 -29.21 -5.29 1.11
CA ARG A 659 -29.22 -5.99 2.40
C ARG A 659 -30.36 -6.99 2.52
N GLU A 660 -31.44 -6.81 1.75
CA GLU A 660 -32.55 -7.76 1.67
C GLU A 660 -32.14 -9.12 1.09
N VAL A 661 -31.07 -9.15 0.25
CA VAL A 661 -30.58 -10.41 -0.34
C VAL A 661 -29.88 -11.32 0.68
N PHE A 662 -29.42 -10.79 1.83
CA PHE A 662 -28.78 -11.56 2.89
C PHE A 662 -29.86 -12.05 3.85
N ILE A 663 -30.12 -13.34 3.83
CA ILE A 663 -31.28 -13.98 4.52
C ILE A 663 -30.80 -15.01 5.54
N SER A 664 -31.68 -15.33 6.50
CA SER A 664 -31.52 -16.50 7.34
C SER A 664 -32.02 -17.74 6.63
N LYS A 665 -31.51 -18.92 7.01
CA LYS A 665 -32.06 -20.19 6.54
C LYS A 665 -33.50 -20.41 7.07
N GLU A 666 -34.27 -21.30 6.46
CA GLU A 666 -35.64 -21.61 6.87
C GLU A 666 -35.67 -22.12 8.34
N GLY A 667 -36.58 -21.60 9.14
CA GLY A 667 -36.67 -21.89 10.57
C GLY A 667 -35.73 -21.09 11.48
N TYR A 668 -34.92 -20.17 10.90
CA TYR A 668 -33.97 -19.33 11.64
C TYR A 668 -34.28 -17.84 11.46
N LEU A 669 -33.66 -17.02 12.30
CA LEU A 669 -33.67 -15.57 12.23
C LEU A 669 -32.26 -15.05 12.31
N LEU A 670 -32.02 -13.89 11.71
CA LEU A 670 -30.84 -13.08 11.97
C LEU A 670 -31.03 -12.33 13.27
N ILE A 671 -30.00 -12.30 14.10
CA ILE A 671 -29.88 -11.43 15.27
C ILE A 671 -28.78 -10.44 14.96
N ASP A 672 -29.10 -9.17 14.89
CA ASP A 672 -28.19 -8.07 14.62
C ASP A 672 -27.99 -7.28 15.91
N SER A 673 -26.76 -7.17 16.36
CA SER A 673 -26.36 -6.55 17.63
C SER A 673 -25.32 -5.48 17.37
N ASP A 674 -25.70 -4.21 17.50
CA ASP A 674 -24.90 -3.04 17.17
C ASP A 674 -24.59 -2.21 18.42
N TYR A 675 -23.32 -1.87 18.64
CA TYR A 675 -22.94 -0.98 19.73
C TYR A 675 -23.38 0.46 19.47
N SER A 676 -24.16 1.00 20.38
CA SER A 676 -24.63 2.38 20.31
C SER A 676 -23.52 3.38 20.69
N GLN A 677 -23.01 4.11 19.68
CA GLN A 677 -22.04 5.22 19.86
C GLN A 677 -20.78 4.83 20.63
N ILE A 678 -20.24 3.65 20.39
CA ILE A 678 -19.11 3.10 21.17
C ILE A 678 -17.91 4.02 21.21
N GLU A 679 -17.53 4.63 20.08
CA GLU A 679 -16.36 5.52 20.02
C GLU A 679 -16.50 6.78 20.90
N LEU A 680 -17.74 7.32 21.00
CA LEU A 680 -18.01 8.48 21.87
C LEU A 680 -18.04 8.09 23.34
N ARG A 681 -18.50 6.89 23.68
CA ARG A 681 -18.45 6.34 25.03
C ARG A 681 -17.03 6.09 25.49
N ILE A 682 -16.20 5.54 24.61
CA ILE A 682 -14.76 5.35 24.84
C ILE A 682 -14.07 6.71 25.01
N LEU A 683 -14.37 7.70 24.17
CA LEU A 683 -13.83 9.05 24.30
C LEU A 683 -14.21 9.67 25.66
N ALA A 684 -15.46 9.56 26.07
CA ALA A 684 -15.93 10.05 27.36
C ALA A 684 -15.19 9.40 28.53
N HIS A 685 -14.96 8.09 28.47
CA HIS A 685 -14.20 7.33 29.44
C HIS A 685 -12.73 7.77 29.50
N LEU A 686 -12.03 7.78 28.35
CA LEU A 686 -10.61 8.10 28.26
C LEU A 686 -10.32 9.54 28.67
N ALA A 687 -11.16 10.49 28.28
CA ALA A 687 -11.03 11.89 28.64
C ALA A 687 -11.53 12.19 30.05
N ASN A 688 -12.27 11.27 30.68
CA ASN A 688 -12.98 11.50 31.93
C ASN A 688 -13.75 12.84 31.92
N ASP A 689 -14.51 13.07 30.84
CA ASP A 689 -15.26 14.30 30.63
C ASP A 689 -16.64 14.22 31.24
N GLU A 690 -16.83 14.94 32.36
CA GLU A 690 -18.07 14.86 33.16
C GLU A 690 -19.31 15.29 32.38
N ILE A 691 -19.22 16.23 31.42
CA ILE A 691 -20.38 16.66 30.64
C ILE A 691 -20.84 15.51 29.74
N MET A 692 -19.92 14.87 29.08
CA MET A 692 -20.22 13.75 28.20
C MET A 692 -20.64 12.50 28.98
N LEU A 693 -19.95 12.22 30.12
CA LEU A 693 -20.33 11.13 31.03
C LEU A 693 -21.75 11.30 31.59
N ASP A 694 -22.12 12.51 32.01
CA ASP A 694 -23.44 12.83 32.54
C ASP A 694 -24.53 12.65 31.47
N SER A 695 -24.28 13.08 30.24
CA SER A 695 -25.19 12.90 29.12
C SER A 695 -25.50 11.41 28.86
N PHE A 696 -24.46 10.57 28.89
CA PHE A 696 -24.64 9.13 28.71
C PHE A 696 -25.35 8.47 29.90
N ARG A 697 -25.06 8.87 31.15
CA ARG A 697 -25.74 8.37 32.37
C ARG A 697 -27.22 8.74 32.39
N LYS A 698 -27.58 9.92 31.86
CA LYS A 698 -28.96 10.38 31.77
C LYS A 698 -29.70 9.88 30.52
N TYR A 699 -29.03 9.10 29.68
CA TYR A 699 -29.60 8.58 28.45
C TYR A 699 -30.02 9.67 27.46
N GLU A 700 -29.36 10.84 27.48
CA GLU A 700 -29.57 11.91 26.53
C GLU A 700 -28.98 11.54 25.17
N ASP A 701 -29.61 12.02 24.09
CA ASP A 701 -29.00 11.94 22.77
C ASP A 701 -27.76 12.87 22.71
N ILE A 702 -26.59 12.27 22.68
CA ILE A 702 -25.31 13.02 22.73
C ILE A 702 -25.18 14.02 21.57
N HIS A 703 -25.74 13.73 20.39
CA HIS A 703 -25.69 14.64 19.26
C HIS A 703 -26.63 15.83 19.46
N THR A 704 -27.81 15.61 20.05
CA THR A 704 -28.73 16.69 20.45
C THR A 704 -28.10 17.54 21.55
N ARG A 705 -27.49 16.91 22.56
CA ARG A 705 -26.77 17.61 23.61
C ARG A 705 -25.62 18.48 23.05
N THR A 706 -24.78 17.87 22.21
CA THR A 706 -23.68 18.60 21.53
C THR A 706 -24.22 19.76 20.68
N ALA A 707 -25.34 19.56 19.98
CA ALA A 707 -25.94 20.63 19.19
C ALA A 707 -26.37 21.81 20.06
N SER A 708 -27.04 21.53 21.17
CA SER A 708 -27.43 22.55 22.15
C SER A 708 -26.20 23.33 22.67
N GLU A 709 -25.13 22.63 23.05
CA GLU A 709 -23.93 23.21 23.61
C GLU A 709 -23.06 23.98 22.59
N VAL A 710 -22.89 23.45 21.37
CA VAL A 710 -22.02 24.05 20.35
C VAL A 710 -22.71 25.20 19.62
N PHE A 711 -24.01 25.10 19.37
CA PHE A 711 -24.77 26.13 18.66
C PHE A 711 -25.51 27.09 19.61
N ASN A 712 -25.39 26.84 20.93
CA ASN A 712 -26.02 27.64 21.97
C ASN A 712 -27.55 27.77 21.79
N VAL A 713 -28.21 26.65 21.58
CA VAL A 713 -29.66 26.54 21.37
C VAL A 713 -30.24 25.68 22.49
N PRO A 714 -31.41 25.99 23.06
CA PRO A 714 -32.08 25.10 24.02
C PRO A 714 -32.29 23.69 23.47
N LEU A 715 -32.23 22.67 24.34
CA LEU A 715 -32.32 21.25 23.92
C LEU A 715 -33.60 20.94 23.14
N ASP A 716 -34.71 21.55 23.51
CA ASP A 716 -36.03 21.42 22.89
C ASP A 716 -36.17 22.17 21.56
N GLU A 717 -35.26 23.07 21.26
CA GLU A 717 -35.21 23.83 20.00
C GLU A 717 -34.16 23.26 19.00
N VAL A 718 -33.45 22.17 19.34
CA VAL A 718 -32.49 21.54 18.44
C VAL A 718 -33.21 20.90 17.26
N THR A 719 -32.98 21.45 16.06
CA THR A 719 -33.52 20.89 14.80
C THR A 719 -32.75 19.66 14.34
N SER A 720 -33.32 18.91 13.38
CA SER A 720 -32.67 17.73 12.77
C SER A 720 -31.36 18.11 12.06
N GLU A 721 -31.29 19.31 11.46
CA GLU A 721 -30.11 19.86 10.78
C GLU A 721 -29.00 20.15 11.79
N LEU A 722 -29.32 20.84 12.90
CA LEU A 722 -28.37 21.12 13.98
C LEU A 722 -27.85 19.83 14.61
N ARG A 723 -28.72 18.88 14.86
CA ARG A 723 -28.34 17.54 15.36
C ARG A 723 -27.41 16.81 14.40
N SER A 724 -27.69 16.89 13.08
CA SER A 724 -26.85 16.30 12.04
C SER A 724 -25.47 16.98 11.95
N ALA A 725 -25.44 18.33 12.06
CA ALA A 725 -24.20 19.08 12.12
C ALA A 725 -23.38 18.72 13.36
N ALA A 726 -23.99 18.62 14.53
CA ALA A 726 -23.34 18.19 15.76
C ALA A 726 -22.81 16.75 15.66
N LYS A 727 -23.55 15.87 15.00
CA LYS A 727 -23.06 14.51 14.70
C LYS A 727 -21.77 14.53 13.89
N ALA A 728 -21.71 15.37 12.86
CA ALA A 728 -20.51 15.54 12.05
C ALA A 728 -19.34 16.14 12.86
N VAL A 729 -19.60 17.06 13.80
CA VAL A 729 -18.59 17.59 14.72
C VAL A 729 -18.11 16.52 15.68
N ASN A 730 -19.00 15.78 16.34
CA ASN A 730 -18.65 14.71 17.29
C ASN A 730 -17.73 13.67 16.64
N PHE A 731 -18.14 13.11 15.51
CA PHE A 731 -17.31 12.15 14.77
C PHE A 731 -16.04 12.81 14.22
N GLY A 732 -16.16 14.06 13.75
CA GLY A 732 -15.02 14.81 13.27
C GLY A 732 -13.93 14.96 14.34
N ILE A 733 -14.27 15.25 15.59
CA ILE A 733 -13.32 15.36 16.70
C ILE A 733 -12.65 14.01 16.98
N VAL A 734 -13.43 12.91 17.04
CA VAL A 734 -12.88 11.55 17.20
C VAL A 734 -11.83 11.23 16.12
N TYR A 735 -12.11 11.64 14.87
CA TYR A 735 -11.21 11.41 13.73
C TYR A 735 -10.16 12.49 13.51
N GLY A 736 -10.08 13.49 14.40
CA GLY A 736 -9.14 14.59 14.27
C GLY A 736 -9.36 15.44 13.02
N ILE A 737 -10.63 15.72 12.65
CA ILE A 737 -10.99 16.46 11.45
C ILE A 737 -10.39 17.88 11.47
N SER A 738 -9.92 18.35 10.30
CA SER A 738 -9.51 19.74 10.13
C SER A 738 -10.72 20.65 9.87
N ASP A 739 -10.53 21.96 10.09
CA ASP A 739 -11.48 23.01 9.72
C ASP A 739 -11.92 22.91 8.25
N PHE A 740 -10.99 22.59 7.35
CA PHE A 740 -11.28 22.34 5.92
C PHE A 740 -12.14 21.07 5.71
N GLY A 741 -11.84 19.99 6.38
CA GLY A 741 -12.61 18.75 6.29
C GLY A 741 -14.05 18.94 6.80
N LEU A 742 -14.22 19.58 7.94
CA LEU A 742 -15.54 19.88 8.51
C LEU A 742 -16.34 20.86 7.64
N SER A 743 -15.67 21.87 7.10
CA SER A 743 -16.26 22.85 6.15
C SER A 743 -16.87 22.15 4.94
N ASN A 744 -16.16 21.22 4.34
CA ASN A 744 -16.65 20.44 3.20
C ASN A 744 -17.81 19.50 3.59
N ASN A 745 -17.74 18.85 4.74
CA ASN A 745 -18.78 17.91 5.20
C ASN A 745 -20.11 18.62 5.48
N LEU A 746 -20.07 19.83 6.01
CA LEU A 746 -21.26 20.59 6.38
C LEU A 746 -21.71 21.62 5.32
N GLY A 747 -20.90 21.86 4.28
CA GLY A 747 -21.18 22.89 3.28
C GLY A 747 -21.11 24.34 3.84
N ILE A 748 -20.33 24.57 4.92
CA ILE A 748 -20.16 25.85 5.59
C ILE A 748 -18.78 26.46 5.30
N SER A 749 -18.60 27.72 5.67
CA SER A 749 -17.29 28.37 5.52
C SER A 749 -16.23 27.73 6.47
N LYS A 750 -14.97 27.80 6.05
CA LYS A 750 -13.85 27.33 6.87
C LYS A 750 -13.78 28.00 8.24
N ASN A 751 -14.13 29.29 8.30
CA ASN A 751 -14.15 30.04 9.56
C ASN A 751 -15.25 29.56 10.50
N GLU A 752 -16.43 29.23 9.99
CA GLU A 752 -17.51 28.64 10.79
C GLU A 752 -17.14 27.25 11.29
N ALA A 753 -16.59 26.40 10.42
CA ALA A 753 -16.11 25.08 10.81
C ALA A 753 -15.04 25.15 11.92
N LYS A 754 -14.10 26.08 11.81
CA LYS A 754 -13.09 26.35 12.84
C LYS A 754 -13.76 26.77 14.15
N LYS A 755 -14.71 27.69 14.11
CA LYS A 755 -15.45 28.14 15.29
C LYS A 755 -16.20 26.99 15.96
N TYR A 756 -16.82 26.08 15.20
CA TYR A 756 -17.52 24.92 15.77
C TYR A 756 -16.54 23.99 16.50
N ILE A 757 -15.38 23.70 15.90
CA ILE A 757 -14.35 22.88 16.55
C ILE A 757 -13.83 23.54 17.82
N GLU A 758 -13.54 24.84 17.78
CA GLU A 758 -13.07 25.59 18.95
C GLU A 758 -14.13 25.62 20.04
N THR A 759 -15.39 25.94 19.72
CA THR A 759 -16.50 25.96 20.71
C THR A 759 -16.69 24.58 21.36
N TYR A 760 -16.61 23.50 20.56
CA TYR A 760 -16.69 22.14 21.09
C TYR A 760 -15.56 21.86 22.09
N LEU A 761 -14.32 22.12 21.71
CA LEU A 761 -13.13 21.86 22.53
C LEU A 761 -13.07 22.78 23.77
N ASP A 762 -13.62 23.95 23.72
CA ASP A 762 -13.72 24.86 24.89
C ASP A 762 -14.83 24.43 25.84
N LYS A 763 -15.86 23.75 25.36
CA LYS A 763 -16.92 23.17 26.17
C LYS A 763 -16.51 21.85 26.81
N TYR A 764 -15.90 20.96 26.04
CA TYR A 764 -15.41 19.66 26.50
C TYR A 764 -13.91 19.75 26.81
N VAL A 765 -13.58 20.43 27.92
CA VAL A 765 -12.19 20.79 28.26
C VAL A 765 -11.32 19.56 28.49
N ASN A 766 -11.88 18.50 29.11
CA ASN A 766 -11.15 17.28 29.38
C ASN A 766 -10.86 16.51 28.10
N ILE A 767 -11.73 16.55 27.09
CA ILE A 767 -11.47 15.97 25.77
C ILE A 767 -10.31 16.72 25.09
N LYS A 768 -10.31 18.07 25.16
CA LYS A 768 -9.21 18.88 24.62
C LYS A 768 -7.88 18.53 25.26
N ALA A 769 -7.84 18.39 26.58
CA ALA A 769 -6.64 18.00 27.34
C ALA A 769 -6.19 16.60 26.94
N PHE A 770 -7.08 15.61 26.97
CA PHE A 770 -6.80 14.23 26.57
C PHE A 770 -6.18 14.13 25.17
N LEU A 771 -6.78 14.77 24.15
CA LEU A 771 -6.26 14.76 22.80
C LEU A 771 -4.86 15.37 22.69
N SER A 772 -4.57 16.43 23.46
CA SER A 772 -3.25 17.05 23.53
C SER A 772 -2.22 16.12 24.22
N ASP A 773 -2.62 15.50 25.31
CA ASP A 773 -1.76 14.60 26.09
C ASP A 773 -1.38 13.35 25.31
N VAL A 774 -2.35 12.76 24.60
CA VAL A 774 -2.09 11.63 23.70
C VAL A 774 -1.05 11.99 22.62
N VAL A 775 -1.16 13.15 21.98
CA VAL A 775 -0.16 13.58 21.00
C VAL A 775 1.21 13.74 21.62
N THR A 776 1.28 14.36 22.81
CA THR A 776 2.54 14.57 23.54
C THR A 776 3.18 13.24 23.94
N GLU A 777 2.37 12.30 24.40
CA GLU A 777 2.86 10.96 24.77
C GLU A 777 3.39 10.19 23.54
N VAL A 778 2.69 10.25 22.42
CA VAL A 778 3.14 9.60 21.17
C VAL A 778 4.41 10.29 20.62
N GLU A 779 4.55 11.60 20.73
CA GLU A 779 5.82 12.30 20.40
C GLU A 779 6.99 11.79 21.24
N ARG A 780 6.74 11.37 22.49
CA ARG A 780 7.75 10.82 23.41
C ARG A 780 8.04 9.34 23.16
N THR A 781 7.01 8.52 23.00
CA THR A 781 7.11 7.06 22.93
C THR A 781 7.27 6.53 21.51
N GLY A 782 6.72 7.25 20.51
CA GLY A 782 6.66 6.83 19.12
C GLY A 782 5.42 6.00 18.77
N TYR A 783 4.58 5.65 19.76
CA TYR A 783 3.37 4.86 19.55
C TYR A 783 2.19 5.34 20.40
N SER A 784 0.99 5.02 19.96
CA SER A 784 -0.27 5.21 20.69
C SER A 784 -0.81 3.86 21.15
N THR A 785 -1.57 3.81 22.26
CA THR A 785 -2.08 2.57 22.85
C THR A 785 -3.59 2.58 23.06
N THR A 786 -4.21 1.40 23.03
CA THR A 786 -5.59 1.17 23.50
C THR A 786 -5.61 0.93 25.01
N ILE A 787 -6.81 0.90 25.62
CA ILE A 787 -6.95 0.53 27.05
C ILE A 787 -6.49 -0.90 27.33
N PHE A 788 -6.45 -1.77 26.34
CA PHE A 788 -6.01 -3.16 26.45
C PHE A 788 -4.52 -3.34 26.15
N GLY A 789 -3.79 -2.26 25.79
CA GLY A 789 -2.36 -2.29 25.55
C GLY A 789 -1.95 -2.50 24.09
N ARG A 790 -2.88 -2.60 23.13
CA ARG A 790 -2.53 -2.68 21.71
C ARG A 790 -1.76 -1.42 21.30
N ARG A 791 -0.63 -1.59 20.58
CA ARG A 791 0.24 -0.49 20.14
C ARG A 791 0.08 -0.20 18.66
N ARG A 792 0.14 1.08 18.32
CA ARG A 792 0.29 1.56 16.94
C ARG A 792 1.42 2.56 16.86
N TYR A 793 2.44 2.23 16.09
CA TYR A 793 3.58 3.12 15.83
C TYR A 793 3.20 4.23 14.85
N ILE A 794 3.62 5.48 15.14
CA ILE A 794 3.26 6.68 14.35
C ILE A 794 4.53 7.47 14.01
N PRO A 795 5.34 6.97 13.07
CA PRO A 795 6.58 7.63 12.65
C PRO A 795 6.33 9.00 12.00
N GLU A 796 5.12 9.25 11.48
CA GLU A 796 4.71 10.50 10.85
C GLU A 796 4.86 11.72 11.77
N LEU A 797 4.75 11.56 13.09
CA LEU A 797 4.94 12.65 14.04
C LEU A 797 6.37 13.20 14.06
N LYS A 798 7.37 12.41 13.68
CA LYS A 798 8.76 12.82 13.57
C LYS A 798 9.06 13.50 12.22
N ALA A 799 8.12 13.51 11.27
CA ALA A 799 8.32 14.09 9.96
C ALA A 799 8.51 15.61 10.03
N LYS A 800 9.46 16.13 9.24
CA LYS A 800 9.68 17.59 9.11
C LYS A 800 8.55 18.27 8.32
N ASN A 801 7.90 17.53 7.42
CA ASN A 801 6.78 18.02 6.64
C ASN A 801 5.54 18.21 7.53
N MET A 802 5.06 19.45 7.62
CA MET A 802 3.92 19.83 8.45
C MET A 802 2.62 19.06 8.09
N MET A 803 2.41 18.73 6.81
CA MET A 803 1.21 17.98 6.39
C MET A 803 1.27 16.54 6.91
N VAL A 804 2.43 15.88 6.77
CA VAL A 804 2.66 14.51 7.26
C VAL A 804 2.58 14.50 8.79
N ARG A 805 3.21 15.46 9.46
CA ARG A 805 3.14 15.58 10.93
C ARG A 805 1.71 15.81 11.43
N ASN A 806 0.92 16.65 10.76
CA ASN A 806 -0.48 16.87 11.12
C ASN A 806 -1.33 15.62 10.85
N PHE A 807 -0.98 14.82 9.83
CA PHE A 807 -1.58 13.50 9.63
C PHE A 807 -1.24 12.57 10.79
N GLY A 808 0.02 12.49 11.22
CA GLY A 808 0.45 11.75 12.39
C GLY A 808 -0.28 12.14 13.67
N LYS A 809 -0.54 13.43 13.90
CA LYS A 809 -1.34 13.90 15.05
C LYS A 809 -2.75 13.32 15.03
N ARG A 810 -3.40 13.28 13.87
CA ARG A 810 -4.73 12.67 13.74
C ARG A 810 -4.70 11.17 14.02
N LEU A 811 -3.68 10.46 13.52
CA LEU A 811 -3.50 9.04 13.83
C LEU A 811 -3.33 8.81 15.34
N ALA A 812 -2.53 9.65 16.01
CA ALA A 812 -2.30 9.56 17.45
C ALA A 812 -3.59 9.72 18.25
N MET A 813 -4.38 10.75 17.95
CA MET A 813 -5.65 11.04 18.63
C MET A 813 -6.70 9.96 18.43
N ASN A 814 -6.76 9.40 17.22
CA ASN A 814 -7.78 8.43 16.83
C ASN A 814 -7.50 7.01 17.36
N THR A 815 -6.23 6.60 17.42
CA THR A 815 -5.84 5.22 17.79
C THR A 815 -6.40 4.74 19.13
N PRO A 816 -6.33 5.47 20.26
CA PRO A 816 -6.86 5.00 21.53
C PRO A 816 -8.36 4.73 21.47
N ILE A 817 -9.10 5.50 20.68
CA ILE A 817 -10.56 5.42 20.58
C ILE A 817 -10.96 4.26 19.66
N GLN A 818 -10.52 4.31 18.40
CA GLN A 818 -10.88 3.27 17.42
C GLN A 818 -10.27 1.91 17.75
N GLY A 819 -9.03 1.90 18.24
CA GLY A 819 -8.37 0.66 18.60
C GLY A 819 -9.05 0.00 19.79
N THR A 820 -9.46 0.78 20.80
CA THR A 820 -10.23 0.25 21.93
C THR A 820 -11.59 -0.27 21.50
N ALA A 821 -12.30 0.42 20.59
CA ALA A 821 -13.55 -0.09 20.03
C ALA A 821 -13.33 -1.42 19.28
N ALA A 822 -12.23 -1.54 18.52
CA ALA A 822 -11.86 -2.78 17.84
C ALA A 822 -11.56 -3.93 18.83
N ASP A 823 -10.87 -3.64 19.92
CA ASP A 823 -10.60 -4.64 20.96
C ASP A 823 -11.89 -5.08 21.66
N ILE A 824 -12.78 -4.15 21.99
CA ILE A 824 -14.08 -4.44 22.61
C ILE A 824 -14.94 -5.36 21.73
N ILE A 825 -15.08 -5.04 20.43
CA ILE A 825 -15.87 -5.88 19.54
C ILE A 825 -15.25 -7.29 19.37
N LYS A 826 -13.94 -7.42 19.34
CA LYS A 826 -13.23 -8.71 19.29
C LYS A 826 -13.46 -9.53 20.56
N ILE A 827 -13.38 -8.90 21.75
CA ILE A 827 -13.70 -9.57 23.01
C ILE A 827 -15.18 -9.99 23.04
N ALA A 828 -16.08 -9.15 22.54
CA ALA A 828 -17.50 -9.50 22.40
C ALA A 828 -17.71 -10.72 21.51
N MET A 829 -17.04 -10.76 20.34
CA MET A 829 -17.07 -11.91 19.43
C MET A 829 -16.63 -13.20 20.12
N ILE A 830 -15.51 -13.14 20.85
CA ILE A 830 -14.98 -14.30 21.59
C ILE A 830 -15.96 -14.77 22.66
N LYS A 831 -16.44 -13.87 23.52
CA LYS A 831 -17.39 -14.23 24.60
C LYS A 831 -18.74 -14.74 24.09
N VAL A 832 -19.27 -14.14 23.02
CA VAL A 832 -20.49 -14.63 22.37
C VAL A 832 -20.25 -16.01 21.79
N TYR A 833 -19.15 -16.24 21.11
CA TYR A 833 -18.79 -17.53 20.53
C TYR A 833 -18.64 -18.61 21.61
N GLU A 834 -17.89 -18.33 22.68
CA GLU A 834 -17.70 -19.23 23.83
C GLU A 834 -19.06 -19.59 24.47
N TYR A 835 -19.93 -18.61 24.68
CA TYR A 835 -21.28 -18.85 25.21
C TYR A 835 -22.13 -19.76 24.29
N LEU A 836 -22.06 -19.54 22.96
CA LEU A 836 -22.80 -20.40 22.00
C LEU A 836 -22.32 -21.86 22.03
N GLU A 837 -21.00 -22.06 22.11
CA GLU A 837 -20.40 -23.42 22.22
C GLU A 837 -20.76 -24.08 23.57
N GLU A 838 -20.64 -23.37 24.69
CA GLU A 838 -20.91 -23.89 26.04
C GLU A 838 -22.40 -24.20 26.27
N SER A 839 -23.31 -23.36 25.79
CA SER A 839 -24.73 -23.54 25.93
C SER A 839 -25.32 -24.59 24.98
N GLY A 840 -24.60 -24.97 23.94
CA GLY A 840 -25.09 -25.80 22.86
C GLY A 840 -26.23 -25.15 22.07
N ALA A 841 -26.31 -23.81 22.05
CA ALA A 841 -27.34 -23.07 21.33
C ALA A 841 -27.24 -23.32 19.83
N ASP A 842 -28.38 -23.52 19.18
CA ASP A 842 -28.45 -23.65 17.71
C ASP A 842 -28.41 -22.26 17.06
N ALA A 843 -27.22 -21.66 17.13
CA ALA A 843 -26.93 -20.35 16.60
C ALA A 843 -25.45 -20.27 16.17
N LYS A 844 -25.17 -19.44 15.17
CA LYS A 844 -23.82 -19.21 14.65
C LYS A 844 -23.56 -17.71 14.46
N LEU A 845 -22.38 -17.26 14.84
CA LEU A 845 -21.87 -15.94 14.47
C LEU A 845 -21.44 -16.02 13.01
N ILE A 846 -21.98 -15.14 12.16
CA ILE A 846 -21.78 -15.23 10.70
C ILE A 846 -21.12 -14.00 10.09
N LEU A 847 -21.28 -12.81 10.70
CA LEU A 847 -20.68 -11.59 10.15
C LEU A 847 -20.36 -10.59 11.25
N GLN A 848 -19.28 -9.85 11.07
CA GLN A 848 -18.92 -8.65 11.84
C GLN A 848 -18.78 -7.49 10.87
N VAL A 849 -19.46 -6.36 11.13
CA VAL A 849 -19.41 -5.13 10.32
C VAL A 849 -19.28 -3.94 11.25
N HIS A 850 -18.15 -3.24 11.20
CA HIS A 850 -17.86 -2.08 12.05
C HIS A 850 -18.03 -2.41 13.55
N ASP A 851 -19.12 -1.93 14.18
CA ASP A 851 -19.44 -2.12 15.59
C ASP A 851 -20.59 -3.14 15.81
N GLU A 852 -20.90 -3.92 14.78
CA GLU A 852 -22.06 -4.79 14.64
C GLU A 852 -21.66 -6.25 14.56
N LEU A 853 -22.40 -7.13 15.26
CA LEU A 853 -22.31 -8.58 15.16
C LEU A 853 -23.63 -9.13 14.63
N ILE A 854 -23.56 -10.02 13.62
CA ILE A 854 -24.72 -10.70 13.05
C ILE A 854 -24.60 -12.20 13.31
N LEU A 855 -25.66 -12.75 13.89
CA LEU A 855 -25.80 -14.17 14.14
C LEU A 855 -26.99 -14.72 13.35
N GLU A 856 -26.92 -15.99 13.00
CA GLU A 856 -28.05 -16.79 12.53
C GLU A 856 -28.43 -17.76 13.64
N ALA A 857 -29.67 -17.72 14.11
CA ALA A 857 -30.14 -18.49 15.26
C ALA A 857 -31.48 -19.14 14.99
N ALA A 858 -31.71 -20.34 15.53
CA ALA A 858 -33.01 -21.00 15.49
C ALA A 858 -34.11 -20.08 16.05
N GLN A 859 -35.21 -19.95 15.32
CA GLN A 859 -36.31 -19.01 15.64
C GLN A 859 -36.85 -19.18 17.07
N GLU A 860 -36.88 -20.40 17.57
CA GLU A 860 -37.36 -20.74 18.92
C GLU A 860 -36.45 -20.17 20.01
N GLN A 861 -35.12 -20.04 19.72
CA GLN A 861 -34.13 -19.58 20.67
C GLN A 861 -33.81 -18.09 20.52
N ALA A 862 -34.20 -17.46 19.41
CA ALA A 862 -33.79 -16.12 19.04
C ALA A 862 -34.05 -15.07 20.15
N GLU A 863 -35.21 -15.06 20.79
CA GLU A 863 -35.53 -14.08 21.83
C GLU A 863 -34.74 -14.29 23.12
N SER A 864 -34.46 -15.52 23.52
CA SER A 864 -33.60 -15.78 24.68
C SER A 864 -32.14 -15.47 24.41
N LEU A 865 -31.65 -15.81 23.23
CA LEU A 865 -30.29 -15.49 22.80
C LEU A 865 -30.09 -13.99 22.71
N LYS A 866 -31.03 -13.25 22.18
CA LYS A 866 -30.98 -11.78 22.08
C LYS A 866 -30.67 -11.12 23.44
N LEU A 867 -31.39 -11.56 24.50
CA LEU A 867 -31.15 -11.03 25.85
C LEU A 867 -29.75 -11.36 26.36
N LYS A 868 -29.30 -12.59 26.14
CA LYS A 868 -28.00 -13.03 26.63
C LYS A 868 -26.83 -12.42 25.83
N ILE A 869 -26.95 -12.31 24.51
CA ILE A 869 -25.96 -11.62 23.66
C ILE A 869 -25.81 -10.16 24.09
N LYS A 870 -26.94 -9.48 24.36
CA LYS A 870 -26.93 -8.11 24.87
C LYS A 870 -26.17 -8.02 26.18
N GLU A 871 -26.48 -8.86 27.16
CA GLU A 871 -25.78 -8.91 28.46
C GLU A 871 -24.27 -9.12 28.28
N ILE A 872 -23.88 -10.08 27.42
CA ILE A 872 -22.47 -10.39 27.13
C ILE A 872 -21.78 -9.17 26.52
N MET A 873 -22.34 -8.60 25.44
CA MET A 873 -21.72 -7.49 24.74
C MET A 873 -21.62 -6.23 25.60
N GLU A 874 -22.66 -5.92 26.39
CA GLU A 874 -22.65 -4.77 27.31
C GLU A 874 -21.66 -4.98 28.47
N GLY A 875 -21.35 -6.22 28.85
CA GLY A 875 -20.47 -6.60 29.95
C GLY A 875 -19.02 -6.89 29.58
N VAL A 876 -18.55 -6.61 28.35
CA VAL A 876 -17.19 -6.99 27.92
C VAL A 876 -16.08 -6.13 28.50
N ALA A 877 -16.38 -4.88 28.88
CA ALA A 877 -15.41 -3.93 29.42
C ALA A 877 -16.05 -3.03 30.46
N GLU A 878 -15.29 -2.72 31.53
CA GLU A 878 -15.68 -1.78 32.55
C GLU A 878 -15.24 -0.36 32.18
N LEU A 879 -16.18 0.47 31.75
CA LEU A 879 -15.97 1.88 31.44
C LEU A 879 -16.69 2.77 32.47
N LEU A 880 -16.36 4.07 32.48
CA LEU A 880 -17.07 5.08 33.29
C LEU A 880 -18.52 5.33 32.80
N VAL A 881 -18.88 4.78 31.66
CA VAL A 881 -20.21 4.76 31.06
C VAL A 881 -20.55 3.35 30.60
N ASP A 882 -21.80 2.96 30.73
CA ASP A 882 -22.25 1.65 30.28
C ASP A 882 -22.11 1.52 28.76
N LEU A 883 -21.56 0.40 28.28
CA LEU A 883 -21.72 0.00 26.90
C LEU A 883 -23.19 -0.31 26.63
N ARG A 884 -23.70 0.04 25.46
CA ARG A 884 -25.06 -0.21 25.06
C ARG A 884 -25.12 -0.87 23.71
N VAL A 885 -26.00 -1.84 23.60
CA VAL A 885 -26.19 -2.61 22.40
C VAL A 885 -27.67 -2.55 21.99
N ASP A 886 -27.89 -2.12 20.76
CA ASP A 886 -29.19 -2.19 20.09
C ASP A 886 -29.28 -3.53 19.38
N ILE A 887 -30.31 -4.32 19.71
CA ILE A 887 -30.49 -5.65 19.13
C ILE A 887 -31.84 -5.75 18.44
N LYS A 888 -31.80 -6.25 17.20
CA LYS A 888 -33.00 -6.54 16.41
C LYS A 888 -32.92 -7.93 15.78
N THR A 889 -34.06 -8.45 15.41
CA THR A 889 -34.19 -9.73 14.73
C THR A 889 -34.99 -9.57 13.43
N GLY A 890 -34.63 -10.34 12.42
CA GLY A 890 -35.31 -10.30 11.13
C GLY A 890 -35.02 -11.55 10.30
N LYS A 891 -35.75 -11.72 9.20
CA LYS A 891 -35.51 -12.81 8.24
C LYS A 891 -34.40 -12.46 7.23
N ASN A 892 -34.11 -11.19 7.10
CA ASN A 892 -33.05 -10.69 6.26
C ASN A 892 -32.32 -9.51 6.95
N TRP A 893 -31.18 -9.13 6.44
CA TRP A 893 -30.35 -8.10 7.04
C TRP A 893 -30.97 -6.68 6.96
N LEU A 894 -31.90 -6.44 6.03
CA LEU A 894 -32.62 -5.17 5.96
C LEU A 894 -33.63 -5.03 7.12
N GLU A 895 -34.33 -6.09 7.48
CA GLU A 895 -35.32 -6.09 8.58
C GLU A 895 -34.65 -5.86 9.95
N THR A 896 -33.38 -6.14 10.10
CA THR A 896 -32.63 -5.93 11.35
C THR A 896 -32.11 -4.49 11.52
N LYS A 897 -32.39 -3.58 10.58
CA LYS A 897 -31.97 -2.15 10.62
C LYS A 897 -33.14 -1.18 10.88
#